data_0bbb3b0876d080ef2a57e17b2f516763
#
_entry.id   0bbb3b0876d080ef2a57e17b2f516763
#
_cell.length_a   1.000
_cell.length_b   1.000
_cell.length_c   1.000
_cell.angle_alpha   90.00
_cell.angle_beta   90.00
_cell.angle_gamma   90.00
#
_symmetry.space_group_name_H-M   'P 1'
#
loop_
_entity.id
_entity.type
_entity.pdbx_description
1 polymer ?
#
loop_
_entity_poly.entity_id
_entity_poly.type
_entity_poly.pdbx_seq_one_letter_code
_entity_poly.pdbx_strand_id
1 'polypeptide(L)'
;ERVRKWQMSRSLEQLRCDDNNLRPVFPSSVSGEDDTSNDADAEDEREERVLQDFSLVSPQVTEEDAIDVSSEQEDASDSMDDGLNYLERIFLFAKSDLAYHRVLVSRCLADWIKDVDLTEAVEYVIPLLNGLATDELEVSAVFAPELGRLMWFFFRNCPLQELSDLEPDCRTDDTDDEIMPRPRISLSTFTPLLCSLLLNPNTAVSGATQASIVEYFLRSKHFDEAICSEQRQGREDYEGFDDILHADLVEMGTARDDKLVPMAPYNFDEKARSAVLNELFEHVAIAIACMEENSVETASSQNDRMTFDEEPALGRMMSVNLLAAITMEGGFSRKLLIDRVVPEITSWPQDPAFFVRKEVAAAIGIMGKALLSDAPDELSLSESSAPARLFEALNRVLLDHIWQVRQAACYSLPGVFAIQPRNNARRENLLLIMRALKQDVSPNVQLAAFEMIGEIIYLFHDDENGVPDELVRLFMGKPMDAHDEGNDVNEFLTNSDYALIVAFNFPAVVLTLGPEQWSRLRELYKRLTTHAHDNVRNSLAASLHQMAKIIGPKATCQDLIPVSDQFFRDTCVDVTATMLEHMDEFWLMLPVEAAREQLLRVPALWLTNYAHEWRLRQSIAAHIPALIPTMLLDDEDGCLITLSLLALNDPVNALRNIGIQCVPITYRTFREHDETIADGFLSMLCDMAHASTSRQRTTFLNIVQSLLGHDLGRERFERLILPCLLELVADGVSDVNIALARTVQQVWLLGWYNNETIPEALRQVVATLLIAPTLTVQEFMQNLDPPILTHDMQPMPLNKRHSLVFGPAPPTLDNTIIPMPHSDESEHSSEVLS
;
A
#
# COMPACT_ATOMS: atom_id res chain seq x y z
N GLU A 1 6.69 -15.38 -7.26
CA GLU A 1 7.41 -14.21 -6.73
C GLU A 1 6.43 -13.06 -6.38
N ARG A 2 5.48 -12.69 -7.26
CA ARG A 2 4.42 -11.71 -6.95
C ARG A 2 3.49 -12.16 -5.83
N VAL A 3 3.08 -13.43 -5.79
CA VAL A 3 2.26 -14.02 -4.72
C VAL A 3 3.04 -14.06 -3.40
N ARG A 4 4.36 -14.32 -3.45
CA ARG A 4 5.25 -14.28 -2.29
C ARG A 4 5.39 -12.88 -1.71
N LYS A 5 5.54 -11.84 -2.56
CA LYS A 5 5.53 -10.43 -2.13
C LYS A 5 4.17 -10.01 -1.56
N TRP A 6 3.08 -10.46 -2.17
CA TRP A 6 1.71 -10.17 -1.72
C TRP A 6 1.39 -10.84 -0.37
N GLN A 7 1.78 -12.11 -0.17
CA GLN A 7 1.63 -12.80 1.11
C GLN A 7 2.51 -12.21 2.21
N MET A 8 3.77 -11.86 1.91
CA MET A 8 4.67 -11.19 2.86
C MET A 8 4.16 -9.80 3.25
N SER A 9 3.64 -9.02 2.29
CA SER A 9 3.08 -7.70 2.56
C SER A 9 1.83 -7.79 3.44
N ARG A 10 0.92 -8.73 3.17
CA ARG A 10 -0.32 -8.88 3.94
C ARG A 10 -0.14 -9.54 5.31
N SER A 11 0.77 -10.47 5.48
CA SER A 11 1.13 -10.99 6.82
C SER A 11 1.71 -9.90 7.71
N LEU A 12 2.46 -8.95 7.13
CA LEU A 12 2.98 -7.77 7.83
C LEU A 12 1.87 -6.73 8.11
N GLU A 13 0.91 -6.56 7.21
CA GLU A 13 -0.25 -5.68 7.41
C GLU A 13 -1.24 -6.27 8.42
N GLN A 14 -1.44 -7.59 8.49
CA GLN A 14 -2.30 -8.20 9.51
C GLN A 14 -1.67 -8.15 10.90
N LEU A 15 -0.36 -8.32 11.03
CA LEU A 15 0.35 -8.04 12.29
C LEU A 15 0.23 -6.57 12.73
N ARG A 16 -0.09 -5.66 11.78
CA ARG A 16 -0.36 -4.23 12.04
C ARG A 16 -1.84 -3.90 12.27
N CYS A 17 -2.78 -4.70 11.77
CA CYS A 17 -4.21 -4.36 11.77
C CYS A 17 -5.05 -4.99 12.90
N ASP A 18 -4.59 -6.05 13.59
CA ASP A 18 -5.42 -6.79 14.54
C ASP A 18 -5.67 -6.08 15.89
N ASP A 19 -4.96 -4.99 16.19
CA ASP A 19 -5.15 -4.27 17.47
C ASP A 19 -6.33 -3.26 17.48
N ASN A 20 -6.97 -2.96 16.34
CA ASN A 20 -7.95 -1.86 16.31
C ASN A 20 -9.43 -2.23 16.10
N ASN A 21 -9.82 -3.50 15.91
CA ASN A 21 -11.20 -3.81 15.50
C ASN A 21 -11.95 -4.93 16.25
N LEU A 22 -11.64 -5.24 17.51
CA LEU A 22 -12.44 -6.16 18.31
C LEU A 22 -12.93 -5.50 19.61
N ARG A 23 -13.92 -4.61 19.50
CA ARG A 23 -14.87 -4.39 20.61
C ARG A 23 -16.18 -5.08 20.27
N PRO A 24 -16.52 -6.22 20.91
CA PRO A 24 -17.90 -6.72 20.89
C PRO A 24 -18.76 -5.86 21.81
N VAL A 25 -19.78 -5.23 21.23
CA VAL A 25 -20.88 -4.63 21.99
C VAL A 25 -21.73 -5.78 22.51
N PHE A 26 -21.64 -6.06 23.80
CA PHE A 26 -22.61 -6.92 24.46
C PHE A 26 -23.74 -6.08 25.10
N PRO A 27 -25.01 -6.45 24.92
CA PRO A 27 -26.12 -5.82 25.62
C PRO A 27 -26.17 -6.31 27.07
N SER A 28 -26.28 -5.36 27.97
CA SER A 28 -26.53 -5.57 29.39
C SER A 28 -27.87 -6.22 29.62
N SER A 29 -27.96 -7.36 30.30
CA SER A 29 -29.02 -7.66 31.26
C SER A 29 -28.79 -8.93 32.09
N VAL A 30 -28.98 -8.77 33.40
CA VAL A 30 -29.56 -9.65 34.41
C VAL A 30 -28.67 -10.59 35.21
N SER A 31 -28.34 -10.09 36.41
CA SER A 31 -28.34 -10.73 37.77
C SER A 31 -28.30 -12.26 37.91
N GLY A 32 -27.41 -12.73 38.76
CA GLY A 32 -27.55 -13.98 39.51
C GLY A 32 -26.23 -14.46 40.10
N GLU A 33 -26.13 -14.39 41.40
CA GLU A 33 -25.12 -14.87 42.34
C GLU A 33 -24.55 -16.25 42.00
N ASP A 34 -23.23 -16.43 42.08
CA ASP A 34 -22.62 -17.19 43.17
C ASP A 34 -21.09 -17.31 43.02
N ASP A 35 -20.50 -17.21 44.19
CA ASP A 35 -19.08 -17.24 44.55
C ASP A 35 -18.27 -18.43 44.08
N THR A 36 -17.00 -18.12 44.02
CA THR A 36 -15.75 -18.89 44.28
C THR A 36 -14.87 -19.23 43.08
N SER A 37 -13.67 -18.71 43.19
CA SER A 37 -12.40 -19.11 42.58
C SER A 37 -11.97 -18.29 41.36
N ASN A 38 -11.01 -17.45 41.57
CA ASN A 38 -9.67 -17.38 40.98
C ASN A 38 -9.08 -15.97 41.08
N ASP A 39 -8.22 -15.78 42.07
CA ASP A 39 -7.38 -14.59 42.22
C ASP A 39 -6.28 -14.48 41.10
N ALA A 40 -6.10 -15.53 40.30
CA ALA A 40 -5.13 -15.54 39.20
C ALA A 40 -5.57 -14.73 37.96
N ASP A 41 -6.87 -14.73 37.66
CA ASP A 41 -7.40 -14.03 36.47
C ASP A 41 -7.45 -12.49 36.66
N ALA A 42 -7.43 -12.01 37.88
CA ALA A 42 -7.47 -10.59 38.20
C ALA A 42 -6.08 -9.90 38.12
N GLU A 43 -4.99 -10.65 38.25
CA GLU A 43 -3.61 -10.16 38.00
C GLU A 43 -3.33 -10.09 36.51
N ASP A 44 -3.77 -11.08 35.72
CA ASP A 44 -3.66 -11.10 34.25
C ASP A 44 -4.39 -9.91 33.60
N GLU A 45 -5.60 -9.55 34.05
CA GLU A 45 -6.34 -8.40 33.50
C GLU A 45 -5.72 -7.03 33.83
N ARG A 46 -4.91 -6.93 34.90
CA ARG A 46 -4.18 -5.71 35.26
C ARG A 46 -2.92 -5.55 34.42
N GLU A 47 -2.22 -6.64 34.18
CA GLU A 47 -1.04 -6.67 33.32
C GLU A 47 -1.42 -6.43 31.84
N GLU A 48 -2.58 -6.92 31.36
CA GLU A 48 -3.07 -6.63 30.01
C GLU A 48 -3.34 -5.13 29.75
N ARG A 49 -3.80 -4.36 30.76
CA ARG A 49 -4.03 -2.92 30.57
C ARG A 49 -2.76 -2.09 30.44
N VAL A 50 -1.67 -2.53 31.03
CA VAL A 50 -0.37 -1.86 30.90
C VAL A 50 0.29 -2.18 29.55
N LEU A 51 -0.02 -3.35 28.96
CA LEU A 51 0.61 -3.83 27.73
C LEU A 51 -0.11 -3.44 26.45
N GLN A 52 -1.38 -3.07 26.49
CA GLN A 52 -2.12 -2.57 25.33
C GLN A 52 -1.55 -1.27 24.75
N ASP A 53 -0.81 -0.50 25.59
CA ASP A 53 -0.18 0.75 25.17
C ASP A 53 1.22 0.57 24.53
N PHE A 54 1.82 -0.62 24.58
CA PHE A 54 3.20 -0.87 24.15
C PHE A 54 3.40 -1.89 23.02
N SER A 55 2.31 -2.31 22.33
CA SER A 55 2.49 -3.22 21.19
C SER A 55 3.08 -2.51 19.97
N LEU A 56 3.82 -3.27 19.14
CA LEU A 56 4.54 -2.86 17.91
C LEU A 56 3.63 -2.32 16.80
N VAL A 57 2.65 -1.46 17.11
CA VAL A 57 1.81 -0.79 16.11
C VAL A 57 2.44 0.55 15.79
N SER A 58 3.06 0.68 14.64
CA SER A 58 3.26 2.01 14.05
C SER A 58 1.89 2.68 13.96
N PRO A 59 1.71 3.90 14.50
CA PRO A 59 0.46 4.62 14.32
C PRO A 59 0.28 4.81 12.81
N GLN A 60 -0.68 4.11 12.22
CA GLN A 60 -1.21 4.51 10.92
C GLN A 60 -1.92 5.84 11.20
N VAL A 61 -1.28 6.93 10.81
CA VAL A 61 -1.98 8.20 10.57
C VAL A 61 -2.97 7.87 9.46
N THR A 62 -4.25 7.74 9.79
CA THR A 62 -5.29 7.61 8.78
C THR A 62 -5.27 8.90 7.97
N GLU A 63 -5.32 8.78 6.63
CA GLU A 63 -5.33 9.93 5.70
C GLU A 63 -6.48 10.93 5.97
N GLU A 64 -7.44 10.61 6.83
CA GLU A 64 -8.55 11.48 7.23
C GLU A 64 -8.21 12.43 8.39
N ASP A 65 -7.15 12.15 9.18
CA ASP A 65 -6.65 13.05 10.23
C ASP A 65 -5.47 13.92 9.76
N ALA A 66 -5.00 13.71 8.54
CA ALA A 66 -4.14 14.66 7.85
C ALA A 66 -5.00 15.89 7.49
N ILE A 67 -5.19 16.77 8.46
CA ILE A 67 -5.48 18.17 8.17
C ILE A 67 -4.50 18.55 7.07
N ASP A 68 -5.03 19.02 5.97
CA ASP A 68 -4.29 19.46 4.78
C ASP A 68 -3.26 20.56 5.14
N VAL A 69 -2.13 20.11 5.69
CA VAL A 69 -1.01 20.96 6.15
C VAL A 69 -0.06 21.25 4.97
N SER A 70 -0.27 20.55 3.83
CA SER A 70 0.60 20.70 2.66
C SER A 70 0.45 22.07 1.98
N SER A 71 -0.70 22.74 2.11
CA SER A 71 -0.90 24.10 1.58
C SER A 71 -0.44 25.21 2.53
N GLU A 72 -0.24 24.91 3.83
CA GLU A 72 0.28 25.88 4.79
C GLU A 72 1.81 25.83 4.94
N GLN A 73 2.48 24.80 4.40
CA GLN A 73 3.93 24.65 4.50
C GLN A 73 4.73 25.58 3.59
N GLU A 74 4.22 25.90 2.41
CA GLU A 74 4.87 26.86 1.49
C GLU A 74 4.67 28.32 1.97
N ASP A 75 3.51 28.64 2.57
CA ASP A 75 3.21 30.00 3.03
C ASP A 75 3.86 30.36 4.36
N ALA A 76 4.20 29.38 5.23
CA ALA A 76 4.81 29.67 6.53
C ALA A 76 6.32 29.96 6.46
N SER A 77 7.02 29.45 5.45
CA SER A 77 8.45 29.71 5.25
C SER A 77 8.71 31.08 4.60
N ASP A 78 7.81 31.52 3.72
CA ASP A 78 7.99 32.78 2.96
C ASP A 78 7.50 34.03 3.72
N SER A 79 6.71 33.89 4.79
CA SER A 79 6.13 35.04 5.51
C SER A 79 6.92 35.54 6.73
N MET A 80 8.01 34.84 7.13
CA MET A 80 8.87 35.21 8.26
C MET A 80 10.19 35.83 7.79
N ASP A 81 10.14 36.94 7.10
CA ASP A 81 11.33 37.80 6.92
C ASP A 81 11.52 38.68 8.17
N ASP A 82 11.96 38.06 9.26
CA ASP A 82 12.28 38.71 10.53
C ASP A 82 13.75 39.20 10.59
N GLY A 83 14.50 39.01 9.50
CA GLY A 83 15.90 39.41 9.39
C GLY A 83 16.88 38.59 10.23
N LEU A 84 16.44 37.49 10.82
CA LEU A 84 17.28 36.56 11.60
C LEU A 84 17.94 35.54 10.67
N ASN A 85 19.21 35.20 10.95
CA ASN A 85 19.83 34.04 10.33
C ASN A 85 19.28 32.72 10.91
N TYR A 86 19.52 31.59 10.24
CA TYR A 86 18.98 30.28 10.68
C TYR A 86 19.48 29.86 12.06
N LEU A 87 20.74 30.14 12.43
CA LEU A 87 21.25 29.82 13.76
C LEU A 87 20.54 30.64 14.85
N GLU A 88 20.37 31.95 14.62
CA GLU A 88 19.65 32.84 15.56
C GLU A 88 18.21 32.38 15.72
N ARG A 89 17.57 31.98 14.64
CA ARG A 89 16.19 31.45 14.63
C ARG A 89 16.09 30.13 15.41
N ILE A 90 16.98 29.17 15.14
CA ILE A 90 17.05 27.90 15.88
C ILE A 90 17.21 28.18 17.38
N PHE A 91 18.15 29.02 17.74
CA PHE A 91 18.47 29.30 19.14
C PHE A 91 17.31 30.03 19.86
N LEU A 92 16.71 31.01 19.21
CA LEU A 92 15.62 31.80 19.78
C LEU A 92 14.37 30.93 19.97
N PHE A 93 14.02 30.13 18.98
CA PHE A 93 12.81 29.30 19.01
C PHE A 93 12.97 28.08 19.93
N ALA A 94 14.13 27.45 19.97
CA ALA A 94 14.38 26.32 20.87
C ALA A 94 14.32 26.70 22.36
N LYS A 95 14.62 27.98 22.69
CA LYS A 95 14.57 28.52 24.06
C LYS A 95 13.31 29.33 24.36
N SER A 96 12.35 29.38 23.45
CA SER A 96 11.10 30.14 23.62
C SER A 96 10.22 29.54 24.71
N ASP A 97 9.56 30.38 25.50
CA ASP A 97 8.54 29.94 26.47
C ASP A 97 7.27 29.38 25.78
N LEU A 98 7.09 29.66 24.49
CA LEU A 98 5.94 29.20 23.71
C LEU A 98 6.22 27.82 23.10
N ALA A 99 5.43 26.80 23.45
CA ALA A 99 5.55 25.44 22.92
C ALA A 99 5.48 25.42 21.38
N TYR A 100 4.64 26.25 20.77
CA TYR A 100 4.54 26.34 19.31
C TYR A 100 5.88 26.65 18.62
N HIS A 101 6.69 27.57 19.17
CA HIS A 101 8.01 27.89 18.61
C HIS A 101 8.96 26.68 18.72
N ARG A 102 8.90 25.95 19.85
CA ARG A 102 9.73 24.76 20.07
C ARG A 102 9.30 23.60 19.16
N VAL A 103 7.99 23.45 18.90
CA VAL A 103 7.46 22.50 17.91
C VAL A 103 7.91 22.87 16.49
N LEU A 104 7.86 24.15 16.13
CA LEU A 104 8.28 24.62 14.80
C LEU A 104 9.77 24.32 14.57
N VAL A 105 10.64 24.68 15.51
CA VAL A 105 12.08 24.37 15.37
C VAL A 105 12.33 22.89 15.32
N SER A 106 11.65 22.08 16.14
CA SER A 106 11.80 20.62 16.12
C SER A 106 11.48 20.01 14.73
N ARG A 107 10.46 20.53 14.07
CA ARG A 107 10.06 20.07 12.72
C ARG A 107 11.04 20.52 11.62
N CYS A 108 11.53 21.77 11.70
CA CYS A 108 12.32 22.36 10.62
C CYS A 108 13.83 22.23 10.84
N LEU A 109 14.28 21.72 12.00
CA LEU A 109 15.67 21.73 12.41
C LEU A 109 16.61 21.03 11.42
N ALA A 110 16.18 19.87 10.91
CA ALA A 110 16.97 19.09 9.97
C ALA A 110 17.17 19.80 8.60
N ASP A 111 16.29 20.75 8.27
CA ASP A 111 16.40 21.55 7.05
C ASP A 111 17.18 22.85 7.32
N TRP A 112 16.89 23.57 8.40
CA TRP A 112 17.55 24.83 8.73
C TRP A 112 19.04 24.65 9.06
N ILE A 113 19.44 23.50 9.64
CA ILE A 113 20.83 23.24 10.02
C ILE A 113 21.77 23.15 8.79
N LYS A 114 21.24 22.86 7.60
CA LYS A 114 22.01 22.79 6.36
C LYS A 114 22.63 24.14 5.97
N ASP A 115 21.98 25.23 6.36
CA ASP A 115 22.36 26.60 6.07
C ASP A 115 23.11 27.26 7.24
N VAL A 116 23.47 26.50 8.29
CA VAL A 116 24.27 26.96 9.44
C VAL A 116 25.71 26.52 9.26
N ASP A 117 26.68 27.39 9.67
CA ASP A 117 28.08 26.99 9.70
C ASP A 117 28.30 25.77 10.57
N LEU A 118 29.07 24.79 10.08
CA LEU A 118 29.22 23.49 10.73
C LEU A 118 29.85 23.61 12.13
N THR A 119 30.76 24.57 12.34
CA THR A 119 31.40 24.83 13.65
C THR A 119 30.36 25.35 14.62
N GLU A 120 29.54 26.32 14.20
CA GLU A 120 28.44 26.86 15.00
C GLU A 120 27.36 25.82 15.27
N ALA A 121 27.06 24.95 14.29
CA ALA A 121 26.10 23.87 14.46
C ALA A 121 26.56 22.89 15.57
N VAL A 122 27.83 22.49 15.59
CA VAL A 122 28.39 21.61 16.64
C VAL A 122 28.41 22.29 17.99
N GLU A 123 28.82 23.57 18.08
CA GLU A 123 28.98 24.31 19.32
C GLU A 123 27.64 24.70 19.96
N TYR A 124 26.68 25.15 19.15
CA TYR A 124 25.43 25.73 19.68
C TYR A 124 24.19 24.86 19.47
N VAL A 125 24.07 24.08 18.36
CA VAL A 125 22.84 23.30 18.08
C VAL A 125 22.85 21.96 18.83
N ILE A 126 23.94 21.21 18.82
CA ILE A 126 24.01 19.91 19.52
C ILE A 126 23.57 20.01 21.01
N PRO A 127 24.00 21.01 21.79
CA PRO A 127 23.53 21.14 23.18
C PRO A 127 22.03 21.42 23.31
N LEU A 128 21.38 22.02 22.30
CA LEU A 128 19.94 22.28 22.33
C LEU A 128 19.09 21.01 22.11
N LEU A 129 19.64 19.98 21.42
CA LEU A 129 18.88 18.74 21.12
C LEU A 129 18.41 18.05 22.40
N ASN A 130 19.24 18.05 23.46
CA ASN A 130 18.84 17.47 24.75
C ASN A 130 17.65 18.22 25.38
N GLY A 131 17.58 19.55 25.19
CA GLY A 131 16.45 20.34 25.66
C GLY A 131 15.15 19.98 24.94
N LEU A 132 15.18 19.83 23.61
CA LEU A 132 14.02 19.46 22.81
C LEU A 132 13.57 18.01 23.08
N ALA A 133 14.50 17.12 23.35
CA ALA A 133 14.20 15.72 23.67
C ALA A 133 13.49 15.53 25.02
N THR A 134 13.79 16.38 25.99
CA THR A 134 13.22 16.33 27.36
C THR A 134 12.11 17.35 27.60
N ASP A 135 11.64 17.98 26.54
CA ASP A 135 10.58 18.99 26.54
C ASP A 135 9.18 18.35 26.67
N GLU A 136 8.15 19.18 26.60
CA GLU A 136 6.75 18.76 26.58
C GLU A 136 6.50 17.71 25.47
N LEU A 137 5.51 16.83 25.71
CA LEU A 137 5.21 15.72 24.81
C LEU A 137 5.02 16.13 23.33
N GLU A 138 4.36 17.27 23.11
CA GLU A 138 4.12 17.80 21.75
C GLU A 138 5.44 18.14 21.02
N VAL A 139 6.43 18.60 21.73
CA VAL A 139 7.75 18.96 21.19
C VAL A 139 8.59 17.70 20.93
N SER A 140 8.69 16.82 21.93
CA SER A 140 9.48 15.59 21.82
C SER A 140 8.92 14.63 20.77
N ALA A 141 7.59 14.55 20.58
CA ALA A 141 6.94 13.73 19.55
C ALA A 141 7.22 14.21 18.12
N VAL A 142 7.37 15.53 17.91
CA VAL A 142 7.75 16.11 16.62
C VAL A 142 9.26 16.04 16.39
N PHE A 143 10.05 16.11 17.45
CA PHE A 143 11.50 16.06 17.37
C PHE A 143 12.05 14.64 17.07
N ALA A 144 11.48 13.62 17.68
CA ALA A 144 11.97 12.24 17.57
C ALA A 144 12.08 11.71 16.12
N PRO A 145 11.13 11.96 15.21
CA PRO A 145 11.22 11.54 13.80
C PRO A 145 12.40 12.18 13.04
N GLU A 146 12.83 13.38 13.42
CA GLU A 146 13.90 14.11 12.72
C GLU A 146 15.31 13.68 13.14
N LEU A 147 15.44 12.88 14.19
CA LEU A 147 16.72 12.43 14.72
C LEU A 147 17.57 11.66 13.72
N GLY A 148 16.97 10.82 12.90
CA GLY A 148 17.69 10.07 11.88
C GLY A 148 18.39 10.99 10.89
N ARG A 149 17.72 12.05 10.44
CA ARG A 149 18.24 13.08 9.54
C ARG A 149 19.35 13.90 10.21
N LEU A 150 19.16 14.29 11.47
CA LEU A 150 20.14 15.06 12.24
C LEU A 150 21.42 14.26 12.53
N MET A 151 21.29 13.01 12.96
CA MET A 151 22.43 12.12 13.15
C MET A 151 23.21 11.93 11.85
N TRP A 152 22.50 11.70 10.74
CA TRP A 152 23.13 11.57 9.42
C TRP A 152 23.88 12.83 9.04
N PHE A 153 23.29 14.02 9.21
CA PHE A 153 23.94 15.31 8.91
C PHE A 153 25.26 15.47 9.69
N PHE A 154 25.24 15.28 11.02
CA PHE A 154 26.41 15.48 11.84
C PHE A 154 27.51 14.42 11.60
N PHE A 155 27.18 13.15 11.57
CA PHE A 155 28.15 12.08 11.31
C PHE A 155 28.72 12.12 9.88
N ARG A 156 27.92 12.58 8.91
CA ARG A 156 28.36 12.72 7.52
C ARG A 156 29.34 13.89 7.33
N ASN A 157 29.21 14.96 8.09
CA ASN A 157 29.97 16.20 7.90
C ASN A 157 31.10 16.41 8.91
N CYS A 158 31.04 15.79 10.10
CA CYS A 158 32.00 15.96 11.18
C CYS A 158 32.87 14.73 11.38
N PRO A 159 34.23 14.84 11.34
CA PRO A 159 35.16 13.78 11.69
C PRO A 159 34.96 13.31 13.14
N LEU A 160 35.12 12.01 13.37
CA LEU A 160 34.97 11.40 14.68
C LEU A 160 36.27 11.63 15.53
N GLN A 161 36.09 11.96 16.82
CA GLN A 161 37.21 12.19 17.72
C GLN A 161 38.02 10.91 17.94
N GLU A 162 37.35 9.76 18.05
CA GLU A 162 37.93 8.44 18.34
C GLU A 162 38.79 7.88 17.20
N LEU A 163 38.61 8.39 15.99
CA LEU A 163 39.35 7.95 14.80
C LEU A 163 40.50 8.91 14.41
N SER A 164 40.79 9.92 15.22
CA SER A 164 41.75 10.97 14.94
C SER A 164 43.22 10.50 14.74
N ASP A 165 43.55 9.31 15.25
CA ASP A 165 44.94 8.77 15.18
C ASP A 165 45.23 8.13 13.79
N LEU A 166 44.25 8.05 12.89
CA LEU A 166 44.37 7.36 11.59
C LEU A 166 44.49 8.33 10.40
N GLU A 167 44.28 9.63 10.59
CA GLU A 167 44.45 10.58 9.49
C GLU A 167 45.96 10.91 9.32
N PRO A 168 46.54 10.64 8.14
CA PRO A 168 47.89 11.16 7.87
C PRO A 168 47.82 12.68 7.92
N ASP A 169 48.77 13.27 8.66
CA ASP A 169 49.05 14.72 8.69
C ASP A 169 49.21 15.21 7.23
N CYS A 170 48.11 15.59 6.55
CA CYS A 170 48.19 16.20 5.24
C CYS A 170 48.70 17.64 5.36
N ARG A 171 49.94 17.77 5.83
CA ARG A 171 50.72 18.97 5.61
C ARG A 171 51.30 18.88 4.19
N THR A 172 50.50 19.20 3.20
CA THR A 172 51.05 19.53 1.89
C THR A 172 51.51 20.99 1.98
N ASP A 173 52.81 21.13 1.90
CA ASP A 173 53.48 22.40 1.73
C ASP A 173 52.90 23.18 0.52
N ASP A 174 52.82 24.50 0.67
CA ASP A 174 52.74 25.50 -0.39
C ASP A 174 51.39 25.81 -1.07
N THR A 175 50.30 26.09 -0.30
CA THR A 175 49.34 27.10 -0.72
C THR A 175 48.82 27.89 0.52
N ASP A 176 48.93 29.23 0.46
CA ASP A 176 48.53 30.20 1.51
C ASP A 176 47.02 30.34 1.72
N ASP A 177 46.21 29.36 1.39
CA ASP A 177 44.76 29.34 1.72
C ASP A 177 44.59 28.67 3.07
N GLU A 178 44.22 29.43 4.11
CA GLU A 178 43.84 28.92 5.42
C GLU A 178 42.55 28.10 5.34
N ILE A 179 42.69 26.78 5.04
CA ILE A 179 41.57 25.83 5.11
C ILE A 179 41.29 25.53 6.56
N MET A 180 40.13 25.94 7.08
CA MET A 180 39.74 25.65 8.44
C MET A 180 39.46 24.16 8.64
N PRO A 181 39.96 23.53 9.74
CA PRO A 181 39.67 22.15 10.04
C PRO A 181 38.19 21.98 10.41
N ARG A 182 37.58 20.88 9.98
CA ARG A 182 36.17 20.55 10.36
C ARG A 182 36.07 20.31 11.87
N PRO A 183 34.98 20.73 12.53
CA PRO A 183 34.71 20.41 13.91
C PRO A 183 34.56 18.90 14.09
N ARG A 184 35.06 18.38 15.24
CA ARG A 184 35.00 16.93 15.54
C ARG A 184 33.91 16.65 16.55
N ILE A 185 33.20 15.55 16.39
CA ILE A 185 32.20 15.06 17.35
C ILE A 185 32.59 13.70 17.91
N SER A 186 32.09 13.37 19.11
CA SER A 186 32.27 12.04 19.69
C SER A 186 31.25 11.05 19.11
N LEU A 187 31.60 9.77 19.01
CA LEU A 187 30.71 8.68 18.70
C LEU A 187 29.47 8.67 19.60
N SER A 188 29.66 8.94 20.89
CA SER A 188 28.62 8.93 21.92
C SER A 188 27.73 10.19 21.95
N THR A 189 27.90 11.14 21.02
CA THR A 189 27.17 12.44 21.03
C THR A 189 25.67 12.28 21.15
N PHE A 190 25.09 11.32 20.44
CA PHE A 190 23.63 11.08 20.43
C PHE A 190 23.17 9.94 21.35
N THR A 191 24.08 9.12 21.86
CA THR A 191 23.78 7.93 22.67
C THR A 191 22.88 8.23 23.88
N PRO A 192 23.19 9.22 24.76
CA PRO A 192 22.34 9.52 25.91
C PRO A 192 20.94 10.02 25.51
N LEU A 193 20.87 10.81 24.46
CA LEU A 193 19.62 11.33 23.91
C LEU A 193 18.72 10.21 23.40
N LEU A 194 19.26 9.30 22.60
CA LEU A 194 18.53 8.16 22.03
C LEU A 194 18.04 7.22 23.14
N CYS A 195 18.88 6.90 24.13
CA CYS A 195 18.48 6.06 25.27
C CYS A 195 17.32 6.70 26.05
N SER A 196 17.38 8.00 26.30
CA SER A 196 16.32 8.73 27.01
C SER A 196 15.00 8.71 26.26
N LEU A 197 15.02 8.91 24.94
CA LEU A 197 13.81 8.92 24.11
C LEU A 197 13.24 7.53 23.87
N LEU A 198 14.08 6.49 23.75
CA LEU A 198 13.63 5.10 23.63
C LEU A 198 12.91 4.61 24.90
N LEU A 199 13.34 5.06 26.07
CA LEU A 199 12.70 4.75 27.35
C LEU A 199 11.55 5.71 27.71
N ASN A 200 11.15 6.60 26.81
CA ASN A 200 10.03 7.49 27.04
C ASN A 200 8.73 6.68 27.20
N PRO A 201 7.93 6.95 28.26
CA PRO A 201 6.67 6.22 28.50
C PRO A 201 5.62 6.44 27.40
N ASN A 202 5.78 7.45 26.56
CA ASN A 202 4.89 7.68 25.43
C ASN A 202 5.35 6.86 24.21
N THR A 203 4.49 5.95 23.75
CA THR A 203 4.76 5.04 22.64
C THR A 203 5.00 5.75 21.30
N ALA A 204 4.41 6.94 21.09
CA ALA A 204 4.64 7.73 19.88
C ALA A 204 6.10 8.26 19.84
N VAL A 205 6.64 8.71 20.98
CA VAL A 205 8.02 9.20 21.07
C VAL A 205 9.02 8.05 20.94
N SER A 206 8.83 6.98 21.72
CA SER A 206 9.72 5.81 21.67
C SER A 206 9.69 5.12 20.31
N GLY A 207 8.51 4.96 19.69
CA GLY A 207 8.36 4.38 18.36
C GLY A 207 8.98 5.24 17.25
N ALA A 208 8.81 6.57 17.30
CA ALA A 208 9.45 7.48 16.35
C ALA A 208 10.98 7.47 16.48
N THR A 209 11.49 7.39 17.72
CA THR A 209 12.94 7.26 17.96
C THR A 209 13.48 5.94 17.42
N GLN A 210 12.75 4.84 17.62
CA GLN A 210 13.10 3.54 17.05
C GLN A 210 13.15 3.62 15.52
N ALA A 211 12.14 4.23 14.89
CA ALA A 211 12.10 4.41 13.43
C ALA A 211 13.29 5.25 12.92
N SER A 212 13.67 6.31 13.62
CA SER A 212 14.83 7.14 13.29
C SER A 212 16.16 6.38 13.35
N ILE A 213 16.32 5.48 14.33
CA ILE A 213 17.51 4.62 14.41
C ILE A 213 17.53 3.61 13.25
N VAL A 214 16.40 2.97 12.96
CA VAL A 214 16.26 2.05 11.83
C VAL A 214 16.59 2.76 10.52
N GLU A 215 16.06 3.97 10.32
CA GLU A 215 16.35 4.81 9.16
C GLU A 215 17.84 5.08 9.00
N TYR A 216 18.55 5.38 10.10
CA TYR A 216 20.01 5.59 10.05
C TYR A 216 20.77 4.34 9.57
N PHE A 217 20.38 3.15 10.06
CA PHE A 217 20.97 1.88 9.60
C PHE A 217 20.71 1.65 8.10
N LEU A 218 19.51 1.92 7.62
CA LEU A 218 19.18 1.79 6.21
C LEU A 218 19.92 2.78 5.32
N ARG A 219 20.00 4.04 5.73
CA ARG A 219 20.78 5.08 5.02
C ARG A 219 22.25 4.69 4.89
N SER A 220 22.87 4.20 5.98
CA SER A 220 24.24 3.73 5.95
C SER A 220 24.45 2.57 4.99
N LYS A 221 23.53 1.59 4.98
CA LYS A 221 23.57 0.45 4.07
C LYS A 221 23.42 0.88 2.59
N HIS A 222 22.45 1.72 2.29
CA HIS A 222 22.24 2.23 0.93
C HIS A 222 23.43 3.06 0.45
N PHE A 223 24.07 3.81 1.34
CA PHE A 223 25.27 4.56 1.04
C PHE A 223 26.43 3.63 0.65
N ASP A 224 26.63 2.54 1.40
CA ASP A 224 27.64 1.52 1.08
C ASP A 224 27.35 0.81 -0.25
N GLU A 225 26.10 0.47 -0.52
CA GLU A 225 25.68 -0.14 -1.78
C GLU A 225 25.92 0.80 -2.98
N ALA A 226 25.63 2.10 -2.80
CA ALA A 226 25.86 3.12 -3.82
C ALA A 226 27.37 3.27 -4.14
N ILE A 227 28.22 3.37 -3.13
CA ILE A 227 29.68 3.42 -3.31
C ILE A 227 30.19 2.18 -4.05
N CYS A 228 29.75 0.98 -3.66
CA CYS A 228 30.14 -0.27 -4.32
C CYS A 228 29.70 -0.31 -5.79
N SER A 229 28.54 0.24 -6.12
CA SER A 229 28.03 0.28 -7.49
C SER A 229 28.84 1.22 -8.38
N GLU A 230 29.29 2.35 -7.88
CA GLU A 230 30.14 3.31 -8.60
C GLU A 230 31.56 2.78 -8.83
N GLN A 231 32.16 2.17 -7.82
CA GLN A 231 33.47 1.53 -7.95
C GLN A 231 33.45 0.46 -9.04
N ARG A 232 32.36 -0.30 -9.20
CA ARG A 232 32.19 -1.29 -10.28
C ARG A 232 32.06 -0.64 -11.67
N GLN A 233 31.55 0.61 -11.73
CA GLN A 233 31.42 1.36 -13.00
C GLN A 233 32.66 2.20 -13.36
N GLY A 234 33.66 2.22 -12.49
CA GLY A 234 34.94 2.93 -12.76
C GLY A 234 34.82 4.44 -12.76
N ARG A 235 33.82 5.00 -12.07
CA ARG A 235 33.69 6.44 -11.84
C ARG A 235 34.26 6.78 -10.46
N GLU A 236 35.26 7.64 -10.43
CA GLU A 236 35.85 8.14 -9.18
C GLU A 236 35.12 9.40 -8.63
N ASP A 237 34.24 10.01 -9.39
CA ASP A 237 33.54 11.24 -9.01
C ASP A 237 32.09 10.96 -8.61
N TYR A 238 31.72 11.43 -7.42
CA TYR A 238 30.38 11.30 -6.80
C TYR A 238 29.27 12.12 -7.46
N GLU A 239 29.50 12.75 -8.60
CA GLU A 239 28.58 13.70 -9.27
C GLU A 239 27.54 13.04 -10.21
N GLY A 240 27.24 11.78 -10.09
CA GLY A 240 26.42 11.08 -11.07
C GLY A 240 25.24 10.25 -10.56
N PHE A 241 24.82 10.41 -9.34
CA PHE A 241 23.69 9.64 -8.80
C PHE A 241 22.33 10.22 -9.21
N ASP A 242 21.63 9.55 -10.08
CA ASP A 242 20.23 9.88 -10.48
C ASP A 242 19.20 9.30 -9.52
N ASP A 243 19.56 9.00 -8.27
CA ASP A 243 18.69 8.33 -7.32
C ASP A 243 18.21 9.28 -6.22
N ILE A 244 17.04 8.96 -5.63
CA ILE A 244 16.47 9.65 -4.45
C ILE A 244 17.52 9.78 -3.34
N LEU A 245 18.37 8.74 -3.19
CA LEU A 245 19.49 8.74 -2.25
C LEU A 245 20.53 9.82 -2.55
N HIS A 246 20.76 10.14 -3.83
CA HIS A 246 21.67 11.20 -4.22
C HIS A 246 21.12 12.59 -3.88
N ALA A 247 19.84 12.83 -4.12
CA ALA A 247 19.18 14.06 -3.69
C ALA A 247 19.32 14.24 -2.18
N ASP A 248 19.04 13.21 -1.38
CA ASP A 248 19.22 13.22 0.07
C ASP A 248 20.68 13.43 0.50
N LEU A 249 21.65 12.81 -0.16
CA LEU A 249 23.06 12.96 0.16
C LEU A 249 23.60 14.34 -0.24
N VAL A 250 23.17 14.88 -1.38
CA VAL A 250 23.54 16.24 -1.83
C VAL A 250 22.84 17.28 -0.96
N GLU A 251 21.58 17.09 -0.63
CA GLU A 251 20.80 18.00 0.21
C GLU A 251 21.34 18.10 1.64
N MET A 252 21.84 16.99 2.20
CA MET A 252 22.46 16.93 3.54
C MET A 252 23.95 17.28 3.57
N GLY A 253 24.62 17.46 2.44
CA GLY A 253 26.09 17.52 2.35
C GLY A 253 26.72 18.88 2.09
N THR A 254 25.95 19.92 1.80
CA THR A 254 26.56 21.22 1.41
C THR A 254 25.81 22.39 2.03
N ALA A 255 26.40 23.00 3.05
CA ALA A 255 26.11 24.39 3.35
C ALA A 255 26.53 25.23 2.13
N ARG A 256 25.57 25.82 1.42
CA ARG A 256 25.81 26.71 0.28
C ARG A 256 25.90 28.14 0.76
N ASP A 257 27.05 28.53 1.20
CA ASP A 257 27.28 29.97 1.31
C ASP A 257 28.63 30.30 0.68
N ASP A 258 28.62 31.08 -0.39
CA ASP A 258 29.80 31.58 -1.12
C ASP A 258 30.71 32.48 -0.27
N LYS A 259 30.37 32.69 1.01
CA LYS A 259 31.09 33.52 1.97
C LYS A 259 31.81 32.74 3.07
N LEU A 260 31.62 31.42 3.16
CA LEU A 260 32.28 30.62 4.20
C LEU A 260 33.71 30.25 3.77
N VAL A 261 34.60 30.26 4.73
CA VAL A 261 35.99 29.79 4.54
C VAL A 261 35.95 28.33 4.15
N PRO A 262 36.64 27.91 3.07
CA PRO A 262 36.58 26.51 2.63
C PRO A 262 37.11 25.61 3.74
N MET A 263 36.33 24.60 4.11
CA MET A 263 36.70 23.56 5.06
C MET A 263 37.49 22.44 4.39
N ALA A 264 38.38 21.80 5.12
CA ALA A 264 39.14 20.65 4.67
C ALA A 264 38.16 19.52 4.23
N PRO A 265 38.45 18.83 3.10
CA PRO A 265 37.59 17.72 2.67
C PRO A 265 37.50 16.62 3.73
N TYR A 266 36.32 16.06 3.94
CA TYR A 266 36.08 14.93 4.85
C TYR A 266 35.48 13.76 4.05
N ASN A 267 36.09 12.61 4.20
CA ASN A 267 35.54 11.39 3.64
C ASN A 267 34.87 10.56 4.75
N PHE A 268 33.56 10.40 4.65
CA PHE A 268 32.78 9.53 5.54
C PHE A 268 32.98 8.07 5.11
N ASP A 269 34.16 7.53 5.44
CA ASP A 269 34.62 6.21 5.01
C ASP A 269 33.87 5.06 5.71
N GLU A 270 34.08 3.83 5.22
CA GLU A 270 33.47 2.60 5.79
C GLU A 270 33.83 2.42 7.26
N LYS A 271 35.02 2.85 7.69
CA LYS A 271 35.46 2.72 9.11
C LYS A 271 34.66 3.64 10.00
N ALA A 272 34.44 4.89 9.58
CA ALA A 272 33.64 5.86 10.34
C ALA A 272 32.19 5.39 10.42
N ARG A 273 31.58 4.93 9.31
CA ARG A 273 30.22 4.39 9.30
C ARG A 273 30.08 3.15 10.19
N SER A 274 31.01 2.20 10.09
CA SER A 274 31.04 1.01 10.94
C SER A 274 31.22 1.35 12.42
N ALA A 275 32.00 2.38 12.76
CA ALA A 275 32.18 2.82 14.14
C ALA A 275 30.86 3.38 14.70
N VAL A 276 30.14 4.23 13.94
CA VAL A 276 28.84 4.77 14.37
C VAL A 276 27.80 3.65 14.49
N LEU A 277 27.72 2.74 13.52
CA LEU A 277 26.78 1.60 13.60
C LEU A 277 27.08 0.70 14.81
N ASN A 278 28.36 0.48 15.14
CA ASN A 278 28.75 -0.28 16.33
C ASN A 278 28.40 0.47 17.63
N GLU A 279 28.55 1.79 17.66
CA GLU A 279 28.13 2.60 18.81
C GLU A 279 26.62 2.48 19.05
N LEU A 280 25.82 2.65 18.00
CA LEU A 280 24.35 2.51 18.08
C LEU A 280 23.94 1.08 18.48
N PHE A 281 24.64 0.06 18.00
CA PHE A 281 24.36 -1.32 18.34
C PHE A 281 24.73 -1.64 19.80
N GLU A 282 25.95 -1.34 20.24
CA GLU A 282 26.46 -1.72 21.58
C GLU A 282 25.91 -0.81 22.68
N HIS A 283 25.91 0.50 22.45
CA HIS A 283 25.64 1.49 23.49
C HIS A 283 24.23 2.08 23.45
N VAL A 284 23.43 1.77 22.41
CA VAL A 284 22.01 2.07 22.37
C VAL A 284 21.20 0.77 22.39
N ALA A 285 21.24 -0.05 21.33
CA ALA A 285 20.36 -1.19 21.20
C ALA A 285 20.56 -2.28 22.28
N ILE A 286 21.80 -2.57 22.68
CA ILE A 286 22.10 -3.57 23.73
C ILE A 286 22.14 -2.93 25.12
N ALA A 287 22.81 -1.77 25.27
CA ALA A 287 23.00 -1.16 26.58
C ALA A 287 21.71 -0.72 27.27
N ILE A 288 20.65 -0.39 26.48
CA ILE A 288 19.34 -0.04 27.03
C ILE A 288 18.74 -1.18 27.87
N ALA A 289 19.08 -2.43 27.55
CA ALA A 289 18.66 -3.60 28.33
C ALA A 289 19.35 -3.68 29.71
N CYS A 290 20.49 -3.00 29.87
CA CYS A 290 21.38 -3.11 31.07
C CYS A 290 21.36 -1.86 31.96
N MET A 291 20.64 -0.78 31.60
CA MET A 291 20.78 0.54 32.26
C MET A 291 20.36 0.62 33.73
N GLU A 292 19.83 -0.42 34.32
CA GLU A 292 19.20 -0.36 35.65
C GLU A 292 19.86 -1.11 36.77
N GLU A 293 20.87 -1.89 36.54
CA GLU A 293 21.56 -2.55 37.66
C GLU A 293 22.26 -1.56 38.62
N ASN A 294 22.44 -0.28 38.20
CA ASN A 294 23.21 0.70 38.95
C ASN A 294 22.39 1.71 39.79
N SER A 295 21.04 1.74 39.68
CA SER A 295 20.21 2.72 40.42
C SER A 295 19.70 2.25 41.78
N VAL A 296 20.01 1.03 42.21
CA VAL A 296 19.46 0.41 43.45
C VAL A 296 20.11 0.90 44.74
N GLU A 297 21.18 1.70 44.72
CA GLU A 297 21.88 2.08 45.95
C GLU A 297 21.33 3.30 46.73
N THR A 298 20.31 4.03 46.26
CA THR A 298 19.88 5.30 46.90
C THR A 298 18.41 5.45 47.28
N ALA A 299 17.54 4.47 47.18
CA ALA A 299 16.12 4.61 47.56
C ALA A 299 15.73 3.82 48.81
N SER A 300 15.88 4.41 49.99
CA SER A 300 15.29 3.97 51.25
C SER A 300 13.91 4.62 51.46
N SER A 301 12.84 4.06 50.90
CA SER A 301 11.49 4.25 51.47
C SER A 301 10.58 3.05 51.16
N GLN A 302 10.02 2.52 52.23
CA GLN A 302 9.41 1.18 52.33
C GLN A 302 7.95 1.07 51.85
N ASN A 303 7.45 1.91 50.95
CA ASN A 303 6.02 1.91 50.62
C ASN A 303 5.61 1.68 49.14
N ASP A 304 6.54 1.53 48.21
CA ASP A 304 6.22 1.26 46.78
C ASP A 304 6.90 -0.03 46.31
N ARG A 305 6.47 -1.18 46.83
CA ARG A 305 7.08 -2.48 46.47
C ARG A 305 6.53 -3.11 45.17
N MET A 306 5.63 -2.47 44.42
CA MET A 306 5.07 -3.04 43.21
C MET A 306 5.54 -2.40 41.89
N THR A 307 6.33 -1.31 41.92
CA THR A 307 6.77 -0.60 40.70
C THR A 307 8.24 -0.84 40.34
N PHE A 308 9.02 -1.53 41.13
CA PHE A 308 10.49 -1.62 40.98
C PHE A 308 10.99 -2.72 40.02
N ASP A 309 10.17 -3.70 39.65
CA ASP A 309 10.59 -4.78 38.75
C ASP A 309 10.17 -4.54 37.27
N GLU A 310 9.32 -3.55 37.00
CA GLU A 310 8.77 -3.30 35.64
C GLU A 310 9.69 -2.44 34.76
N GLU A 311 10.38 -1.44 35.31
CA GLU A 311 11.30 -0.55 34.56
C GLU A 311 12.49 -1.29 33.87
N PRO A 312 13.22 -2.22 34.56
CA PRO A 312 14.28 -3.00 33.91
C PRO A 312 13.80 -3.84 32.73
N ALA A 313 12.61 -4.38 32.86
CA ALA A 313 12.03 -5.19 31.82
C ALA A 313 11.64 -4.41 30.58
N LEU A 314 11.25 -3.12 30.73
CA LEU A 314 10.94 -2.25 29.59
C LEU A 314 12.17 -2.03 28.70
N GLY A 315 13.34 -1.75 29.30
CA GLY A 315 14.59 -1.57 28.57
C GLY A 315 14.96 -2.83 27.76
N ARG A 316 14.81 -4.02 28.36
CA ARG A 316 15.06 -5.30 27.66
C ARG A 316 14.07 -5.54 26.51
N MET A 317 12.80 -5.22 26.73
CA MET A 317 11.77 -5.29 25.67
C MET A 317 12.09 -4.36 24.51
N MET A 318 12.44 -3.09 24.80
CA MET A 318 12.80 -2.12 23.77
C MET A 318 14.06 -2.52 22.99
N SER A 319 15.03 -3.14 23.66
CA SER A 319 16.22 -3.70 23.00
C SER A 319 15.84 -4.80 22.00
N VAL A 320 15.01 -5.77 22.41
CA VAL A 320 14.52 -6.82 21.51
C VAL A 320 13.78 -6.25 20.30
N ASN A 321 12.88 -5.28 20.54
CA ASN A 321 12.08 -4.66 19.51
C ASN A 321 12.93 -3.85 18.52
N LEU A 322 13.92 -3.10 19.02
CA LEU A 322 14.84 -2.35 18.17
C LEU A 322 15.69 -3.28 17.30
N LEU A 323 16.27 -4.35 17.88
CA LEU A 323 17.03 -5.34 17.12
C LEU A 323 16.17 -6.05 16.07
N ALA A 324 14.93 -6.39 16.41
CA ALA A 324 13.98 -7.00 15.48
C ALA A 324 13.60 -6.05 14.35
N ALA A 325 13.33 -4.77 14.64
CA ALA A 325 12.97 -3.77 13.65
C ALA A 325 14.13 -3.49 12.67
N ILE A 326 15.35 -3.29 13.14
CA ILE A 326 16.51 -3.12 12.26
C ILE A 326 16.72 -4.35 11.38
N THR A 327 16.54 -5.55 11.95
CA THR A 327 16.66 -6.81 11.18
C THR A 327 15.58 -6.94 10.11
N MET A 328 14.34 -6.59 10.44
CA MET A 328 13.19 -6.70 9.52
C MET A 328 13.38 -5.83 8.27
N GLU A 329 13.88 -4.63 8.45
CA GLU A 329 14.19 -3.71 7.35
C GLU A 329 15.53 -4.02 6.66
N GLY A 330 16.29 -4.99 7.14
CA GLY A 330 17.56 -5.41 6.54
C GLY A 330 18.73 -4.48 6.83
N GLY A 331 18.67 -3.73 7.94
CA GLY A 331 19.73 -2.80 8.34
C GLY A 331 21.02 -3.47 8.84
N PHE A 332 20.97 -4.74 9.22
CA PHE A 332 22.16 -5.49 9.63
C PHE A 332 22.78 -6.26 8.47
N SER A 333 24.12 -6.29 8.42
CA SER A 333 24.82 -7.24 7.56
C SER A 333 24.61 -8.67 8.06
N ARG A 334 24.58 -9.64 7.13
CA ARG A 334 24.43 -11.07 7.48
C ARG A 334 25.41 -11.53 8.56
N LYS A 335 26.67 -11.08 8.48
CA LYS A 335 27.70 -11.42 9.45
C LYS A 335 27.36 -10.91 10.84
N LEU A 336 26.97 -9.65 10.97
CA LEU A 336 26.59 -9.05 12.24
C LEU A 336 25.35 -9.73 12.84
N LEU A 337 24.38 -10.08 11.98
CA LEU A 337 23.19 -10.81 12.37
C LEU A 337 23.54 -12.17 13.01
N ILE A 338 24.41 -12.96 12.37
CA ILE A 338 24.80 -14.29 12.82
C ILE A 338 25.70 -14.24 14.07
N ASP A 339 26.71 -13.35 14.06
CA ASP A 339 27.75 -13.32 15.07
C ASP A 339 27.32 -12.60 16.37
N ARG A 340 26.39 -11.65 16.29
CA ARG A 340 26.02 -10.78 17.42
C ARG A 340 24.52 -10.79 17.73
N VAL A 341 23.65 -10.49 16.75
CA VAL A 341 22.21 -10.28 17.01
C VAL A 341 21.50 -11.59 17.38
N VAL A 342 21.72 -12.68 16.64
CA VAL A 342 21.10 -13.98 16.92
C VAL A 342 21.54 -14.52 18.31
N PRO A 343 22.83 -14.50 18.68
CA PRO A 343 23.24 -14.87 20.05
C PRO A 343 22.56 -14.05 21.13
N GLU A 344 22.42 -12.74 20.95
CA GLU A 344 21.78 -11.86 21.91
C GLU A 344 20.30 -12.19 22.09
N ILE A 345 19.52 -12.21 21.01
CA ILE A 345 18.09 -12.55 21.04
C ILE A 345 17.86 -13.96 21.64
N THR A 346 18.70 -14.94 21.31
CA THR A 346 18.56 -16.32 21.81
C THR A 346 19.03 -16.49 23.27
N SER A 347 19.55 -15.45 23.90
CA SER A 347 19.88 -15.46 25.35
C SER A 347 18.67 -15.21 26.25
N TRP A 348 17.60 -14.56 25.76
CA TRP A 348 16.43 -14.08 26.52
C TRP A 348 15.11 -14.88 26.48
N PRO A 349 15.02 -16.11 25.94
CA PRO A 349 13.81 -16.94 26.04
C PRO A 349 13.40 -17.32 27.48
N GLN A 350 14.24 -17.07 28.48
CA GLN A 350 14.02 -17.36 29.89
C GLN A 350 13.99 -16.09 30.76
N ASP A 351 13.79 -14.91 30.13
CA ASP A 351 13.64 -13.69 30.86
C ASP A 351 12.52 -13.80 31.93
N PRO A 352 12.68 -13.25 33.14
CA PRO A 352 11.61 -13.30 34.13
C PRO A 352 10.31 -12.63 33.68
N ALA A 353 10.39 -11.54 32.90
CA ALA A 353 9.23 -10.81 32.40
C ALA A 353 8.66 -11.52 31.16
N PHE A 354 7.37 -11.88 31.19
CA PHE A 354 6.74 -12.61 30.09
C PHE A 354 6.62 -11.76 28.82
N PHE A 355 6.43 -10.45 28.96
CA PHE A 355 6.33 -9.56 27.79
C PHE A 355 7.68 -9.45 27.04
N VAL A 356 8.83 -9.52 27.74
CA VAL A 356 10.13 -9.67 27.07
C VAL A 356 10.19 -10.99 26.30
N ARG A 357 9.79 -12.11 26.94
CA ARG A 357 9.75 -13.42 26.26
C ARG A 357 8.80 -13.46 25.07
N LYS A 358 7.67 -12.72 25.14
CA LYS A 358 6.73 -12.56 24.01
C LYS A 358 7.40 -11.86 22.82
N GLU A 359 8.09 -10.74 23.05
CA GLU A 359 8.82 -10.03 21.99
C GLU A 359 9.99 -10.86 21.44
N VAL A 360 10.72 -11.57 22.30
CA VAL A 360 11.74 -12.53 21.87
C VAL A 360 11.13 -13.61 20.97
N ALA A 361 9.96 -14.15 21.31
CA ALA A 361 9.28 -15.12 20.49
C ALA A 361 8.97 -14.60 19.10
N ALA A 362 8.52 -13.36 18.95
CA ALA A 362 8.30 -12.70 17.65
C ALA A 362 9.64 -12.44 16.90
N ALA A 363 10.66 -11.94 17.61
CA ALA A 363 11.96 -11.62 17.02
C ALA A 363 12.66 -12.85 16.43
N ILE A 364 12.54 -14.03 17.04
CA ILE A 364 13.10 -15.29 16.52
C ILE A 364 12.64 -15.58 15.09
N GLY A 365 11.36 -15.35 14.78
CA GLY A 365 10.82 -15.54 13.44
C GLY A 365 11.37 -14.55 12.42
N ILE A 366 11.55 -13.27 12.83
CA ILE A 366 12.15 -12.21 12.02
C ILE A 366 13.60 -12.55 11.68
N MET A 367 14.39 -12.99 12.67
CA MET A 367 15.76 -13.45 12.45
C MET A 367 15.82 -14.61 11.44
N GLY A 368 14.90 -15.57 11.54
CA GLY A 368 14.78 -16.69 10.60
C GLY A 368 14.50 -16.21 9.17
N LYS A 369 13.55 -15.30 9.01
CA LYS A 369 13.22 -14.70 7.69
C LYS A 369 14.39 -13.91 7.10
N ALA A 370 15.09 -13.12 7.91
CA ALA A 370 16.25 -12.34 7.49
C ALA A 370 17.42 -13.21 7.02
N LEU A 371 17.67 -14.33 7.69
CA LEU A 371 18.70 -15.28 7.29
C LEU A 371 18.38 -16.04 5.98
N LEU A 372 17.10 -16.05 5.55
CA LEU A 372 16.67 -16.69 4.31
C LEU A 372 16.86 -15.79 3.08
N SER A 373 16.88 -14.44 3.25
CA SER A 373 16.80 -13.48 2.14
C SER A 373 18.07 -13.45 1.26
N ASP A 374 19.22 -13.85 1.78
CA ASP A 374 20.48 -13.87 1.03
C ASP A 374 20.82 -15.28 0.52
N ALA A 375 21.37 -15.35 -0.71
CA ALA A 375 21.57 -16.54 -1.51
C ALA A 375 21.97 -17.84 -0.76
N PRO A 376 21.36 -18.99 -1.08
CA PRO A 376 21.47 -20.23 -0.29
C PRO A 376 22.79 -21.00 -0.44
N ASP A 377 23.75 -20.55 -1.26
CA ASP A 377 24.85 -21.41 -1.73
C ASP A 377 26.17 -21.33 -0.91
N GLU A 378 26.28 -20.48 0.11
CA GLU A 378 27.54 -20.33 0.88
C GLU A 378 27.35 -20.36 2.41
N LEU A 379 26.58 -21.31 2.95
CA LEU A 379 26.57 -21.54 4.38
C LEU A 379 27.90 -22.17 4.83
N SER A 380 28.82 -21.33 5.32
CA SER A 380 30.05 -21.82 5.93
C SER A 380 29.76 -22.63 7.21
N LEU A 381 30.66 -23.52 7.63
CA LEU A 381 30.49 -24.40 8.81
C LEU A 381 30.25 -23.63 10.12
N SER A 382 30.63 -22.36 10.22
CA SER A 382 30.35 -21.46 11.36
C SER A 382 28.92 -20.93 11.38
N GLU A 383 28.26 -20.81 10.21
CA GLU A 383 26.89 -20.33 10.07
C GLU A 383 25.85 -21.41 10.44
N SER A 384 26.25 -22.70 10.46
CA SER A 384 25.36 -23.81 10.84
C SER A 384 24.85 -23.76 12.29
N SER A 385 25.45 -22.91 13.13
CA SER A 385 25.02 -22.78 14.53
C SER A 385 23.79 -21.85 14.73
N ALA A 386 23.58 -20.84 13.86
CA ALA A 386 22.47 -19.89 14.00
C ALA A 386 21.09 -20.55 13.83
N PRO A 387 20.83 -21.36 12.78
CA PRO A 387 19.56 -22.09 12.64
C PRO A 387 19.25 -22.99 13.84
N ALA A 388 20.29 -23.67 14.40
CA ALA A 388 20.11 -24.56 15.54
C ALA A 388 19.76 -23.77 16.82
N ARG A 389 20.42 -22.61 17.04
CA ARG A 389 20.14 -21.72 18.18
C ARG A 389 18.71 -21.16 18.11
N LEU A 390 18.29 -20.68 16.94
CA LEU A 390 16.92 -20.16 16.73
C LEU A 390 15.87 -21.27 16.95
N PHE A 391 16.14 -22.48 16.49
CA PHE A 391 15.25 -23.62 16.72
C PHE A 391 15.17 -24.01 18.20
N GLU A 392 16.30 -23.99 18.93
CA GLU A 392 16.31 -24.24 20.38
C GLU A 392 15.56 -23.15 21.15
N ALA A 393 15.77 -21.88 20.79
CA ALA A 393 15.07 -20.75 21.38
C ALA A 393 13.55 -20.85 21.12
N LEU A 394 13.14 -21.14 19.88
CA LEU A 394 11.74 -21.37 19.51
C LEU A 394 11.11 -22.48 20.37
N ASN A 395 11.77 -23.61 20.53
CA ASN A 395 11.24 -24.71 21.34
C ASN A 395 11.04 -24.32 22.83
N ARG A 396 11.87 -23.41 23.35
CA ARG A 396 11.73 -22.92 24.73
C ARG A 396 10.47 -22.04 24.86
N VAL A 397 10.27 -21.10 23.95
CA VAL A 397 9.10 -20.18 23.98
C VAL A 397 7.79 -20.89 23.61
N LEU A 398 7.81 -21.95 22.79
CA LEU A 398 6.65 -22.80 22.52
C LEU A 398 6.19 -23.61 23.74
N LEU A 399 7.06 -23.80 24.74
CA LEU A 399 6.75 -24.52 25.98
C LEU A 399 6.53 -23.55 27.17
N ASP A 400 6.44 -22.24 26.90
CA ASP A 400 6.20 -21.24 27.94
C ASP A 400 4.87 -21.49 28.66
N HIS A 401 4.81 -21.14 29.96
CA HIS A 401 3.59 -21.28 30.75
C HIS A 401 2.54 -20.24 30.39
N ILE A 402 2.93 -19.06 29.86
CA ILE A 402 2.06 -17.98 29.44
C ILE A 402 1.63 -18.18 27.99
N TRP A 403 0.34 -18.16 27.75
CA TRP A 403 -0.22 -18.43 26.41
C TRP A 403 0.14 -17.38 25.37
N GLN A 404 0.28 -16.11 25.75
CA GLN A 404 0.68 -15.01 24.84
C GLN A 404 2.08 -15.25 24.26
N VAL A 405 3.00 -15.79 25.05
CA VAL A 405 4.35 -16.15 24.58
C VAL A 405 4.26 -17.29 23.56
N ARG A 406 3.46 -18.35 23.88
CA ARG A 406 3.27 -19.48 22.97
C ARG A 406 2.57 -19.04 21.67
N GLN A 407 1.60 -18.11 21.77
CA GLN A 407 0.93 -17.53 20.61
C GLN A 407 1.92 -16.80 19.71
N ALA A 408 2.74 -15.90 20.25
CA ALA A 408 3.78 -15.20 19.49
C ALA A 408 4.78 -16.18 18.85
N ALA A 409 5.13 -17.25 19.53
CA ALA A 409 6.00 -18.31 19.01
C ALA A 409 5.39 -19.05 17.80
N CYS A 410 4.05 -19.17 17.71
CA CYS A 410 3.40 -19.78 16.53
C CYS A 410 3.70 -18.99 15.26
N TYR A 411 3.69 -17.66 15.31
CA TYR A 411 4.00 -16.78 14.15
C TYR A 411 5.46 -16.90 13.69
N SER A 412 6.34 -17.38 14.55
CA SER A 412 7.76 -17.56 14.24
C SER A 412 8.09 -18.91 13.58
N LEU A 413 7.15 -19.88 13.59
CA LEU A 413 7.37 -21.21 13.01
C LEU A 413 7.84 -21.15 11.54
N PRO A 414 7.18 -20.43 10.62
CA PRO A 414 7.58 -20.43 9.21
C PRO A 414 9.02 -19.91 9.03
N GLY A 415 9.38 -18.80 9.70
CA GLY A 415 10.71 -18.18 9.58
C GLY A 415 11.82 -19.10 10.03
N VAL A 416 11.65 -19.75 11.19
CA VAL A 416 12.66 -20.66 11.76
C VAL A 416 12.77 -21.96 10.96
N PHE A 417 11.65 -22.54 10.53
CA PHE A 417 11.67 -23.76 9.75
C PHE A 417 12.16 -23.54 8.30
N ALA A 418 12.05 -22.35 7.75
CA ALA A 418 12.55 -22.04 6.42
C ALA A 418 14.07 -22.19 6.30
N ILE A 419 14.81 -21.87 7.38
CA ILE A 419 16.28 -21.96 7.43
C ILE A 419 16.79 -23.34 7.90
N GLN A 420 15.91 -24.24 8.35
CA GLN A 420 16.32 -25.59 8.75
C GLN A 420 16.67 -26.45 7.53
N PRO A 421 17.64 -27.37 7.68
CA PRO A 421 17.97 -28.31 6.60
C PRO A 421 16.75 -29.12 6.12
N ARG A 422 16.57 -29.23 4.81
CA ARG A 422 15.46 -29.95 4.17
C ARG A 422 15.65 -31.47 4.32
N ASN A 423 15.29 -32.01 5.47
CA ASN A 423 15.43 -33.44 5.80
C ASN A 423 14.18 -33.98 6.52
N ASN A 424 14.13 -35.30 6.72
CA ASN A 424 13.01 -35.92 7.41
C ASN A 424 12.85 -35.44 8.87
N ALA A 425 13.94 -35.10 9.57
CA ALA A 425 13.87 -34.56 10.93
C ALA A 425 13.14 -33.22 11.01
N ARG A 426 13.36 -32.30 10.05
CA ARG A 426 12.61 -31.04 9.92
C ARG A 426 11.11 -31.33 9.80
N ARG A 427 10.73 -32.28 8.92
CA ARG A 427 9.34 -32.67 8.68
C ARG A 427 8.70 -33.25 9.94
N GLU A 428 9.37 -34.21 10.60
CA GLU A 428 8.89 -34.87 11.82
C GLU A 428 8.74 -33.89 12.99
N ASN A 429 9.74 -33.00 13.18
CA ASN A 429 9.71 -31.98 14.23
C ASN A 429 8.54 -31.02 14.04
N LEU A 430 8.33 -30.53 12.82
CA LEU A 430 7.22 -29.60 12.52
C LEU A 430 5.85 -30.25 12.75
N LEU A 431 5.67 -31.51 12.29
CA LEU A 431 4.43 -32.24 12.51
C LEU A 431 4.19 -32.52 14.00
N LEU A 432 5.23 -32.78 14.78
CA LEU A 432 5.12 -32.97 16.22
C LEU A 432 4.68 -31.69 16.93
N ILE A 433 5.28 -30.55 16.56
CA ILE A 433 4.92 -29.22 17.09
C ILE A 433 3.48 -28.88 16.72
N MET A 434 3.08 -29.04 15.47
CA MET A 434 1.71 -28.73 15.02
C MET A 434 0.66 -29.61 15.72
N ARG A 435 0.98 -30.87 16.03
CA ARG A 435 0.09 -31.73 16.82
C ARG A 435 -0.03 -31.25 18.26
N ALA A 436 1.07 -30.82 18.88
CA ALA A 436 1.07 -30.27 20.23
C ALA A 436 0.27 -28.96 20.32
N LEU A 437 0.49 -28.02 19.39
CA LEU A 437 -0.21 -26.74 19.34
C LEU A 437 -1.72 -26.87 19.08
N LYS A 438 -2.12 -27.83 18.24
CA LYS A 438 -3.56 -28.13 18.05
C LYS A 438 -4.25 -28.59 19.32
N GLN A 439 -3.50 -29.17 20.29
CA GLN A 439 -3.99 -29.64 21.57
C GLN A 439 -3.66 -28.67 22.71
N ASP A 440 -3.21 -27.46 22.42
CA ASP A 440 -2.90 -26.45 23.44
C ASP A 440 -4.16 -26.13 24.26
N VAL A 441 -3.97 -25.80 25.54
CA VAL A 441 -5.06 -25.44 26.44
C VAL A 441 -5.74 -24.14 26.02
N SER A 442 -4.97 -23.19 25.44
CA SER A 442 -5.47 -21.89 25.00
C SER A 442 -6.03 -21.96 23.56
N PRO A 443 -7.29 -21.58 23.33
CA PRO A 443 -7.86 -21.46 21.99
C PRO A 443 -7.09 -20.45 21.10
N ASN A 444 -6.55 -19.37 21.67
CA ASN A 444 -5.78 -18.38 20.97
C ASN A 444 -4.47 -18.94 20.39
N VAL A 445 -3.80 -19.85 21.11
CA VAL A 445 -2.61 -20.57 20.61
C VAL A 445 -2.98 -21.54 19.50
N GLN A 446 -4.09 -22.26 19.66
CA GLN A 446 -4.59 -23.17 18.60
C GLN A 446 -4.90 -22.41 17.31
N LEU A 447 -5.56 -21.25 17.44
CA LEU A 447 -5.92 -20.39 16.31
C LEU A 447 -4.66 -19.82 15.63
N ALA A 448 -3.72 -19.25 16.39
CA ALA A 448 -2.47 -18.70 15.85
C ALA A 448 -1.63 -19.77 15.11
N ALA A 449 -1.55 -20.99 15.64
CA ALA A 449 -0.89 -22.08 14.96
C ALA A 449 -1.59 -22.46 13.64
N PHE A 450 -2.92 -22.32 13.59
CA PHE A 450 -3.69 -22.59 12.39
C PHE A 450 -3.61 -21.43 11.38
N GLU A 451 -3.48 -20.20 11.80
CA GLU A 451 -3.23 -19.04 10.92
C GLU A 451 -1.99 -19.24 10.08
N MET A 452 -0.95 -19.84 10.65
CA MET A 452 0.31 -20.14 9.93
C MET A 452 0.24 -21.34 9.00
N ILE A 453 -0.89 -22.05 8.90
CA ILE A 453 -0.99 -23.32 8.13
C ILE A 453 -0.62 -23.16 6.66
N GLY A 454 -0.99 -22.03 6.04
CA GLY A 454 -0.67 -21.75 4.63
C GLY A 454 0.84 -21.59 4.40
N GLU A 455 1.52 -20.80 5.23
CA GLU A 455 2.98 -20.62 5.18
C GLU A 455 3.71 -21.93 5.50
N ILE A 456 3.21 -22.68 6.47
CA ILE A 456 3.76 -24.00 6.85
C ILE A 456 3.64 -24.99 5.70
N ILE A 457 2.51 -25.05 5.01
CA ILE A 457 2.33 -25.88 3.80
C ILE A 457 3.33 -25.44 2.72
N TYR A 458 3.49 -24.15 2.52
CA TYR A 458 4.41 -23.60 1.54
C TYR A 458 5.88 -23.99 1.80
N LEU A 459 6.31 -24.20 3.04
CA LEU A 459 7.67 -24.64 3.37
C LEU A 459 8.07 -25.96 2.67
N PHE A 460 7.11 -26.75 2.22
CA PHE A 460 7.32 -28.05 1.58
C PHE A 460 7.16 -28.02 0.05
N HIS A 461 7.01 -26.83 -0.57
CA HIS A 461 6.75 -26.71 -2.02
C HIS A 461 7.86 -27.34 -2.89
N ASP A 462 9.12 -27.28 -2.44
CA ASP A 462 10.29 -27.82 -3.13
C ASP A 462 10.85 -29.11 -2.48
N ASP A 463 10.16 -29.67 -1.49
CA ASP A 463 10.62 -30.92 -0.84
C ASP A 463 10.39 -32.12 -1.75
N GLU A 464 11.39 -33.01 -1.88
CA GLU A 464 11.30 -34.22 -2.69
C GLU A 464 10.08 -35.10 -2.35
N ASN A 465 9.69 -35.14 -1.08
CA ASN A 465 8.53 -35.89 -0.58
C ASN A 465 7.22 -35.12 -0.65
N GLY A 466 7.22 -33.89 -1.21
CA GLY A 466 6.07 -33.00 -1.28
C GLY A 466 5.51 -32.63 0.09
N VAL A 467 4.32 -32.00 0.08
CA VAL A 467 3.61 -31.55 1.29
C VAL A 467 3.13 -32.77 2.11
N PRO A 468 3.33 -32.76 3.45
CA PRO A 468 2.76 -33.81 4.34
C PRO A 468 1.23 -33.88 4.24
N ASP A 469 0.68 -35.11 4.09
CA ASP A 469 -0.78 -35.29 4.00
C ASP A 469 -1.49 -34.85 5.30
N GLU A 470 -0.81 -34.97 6.42
CA GLU A 470 -1.29 -34.53 7.74
C GLU A 470 -1.60 -33.04 7.80
N LEU A 471 -0.78 -32.19 7.15
CA LEU A 471 -1.01 -30.73 7.08
C LEU A 471 -2.17 -30.40 6.15
N VAL A 472 -2.29 -31.09 5.01
CA VAL A 472 -3.42 -30.95 4.10
C VAL A 472 -4.72 -31.35 4.79
N ARG A 473 -4.70 -32.44 5.55
CA ARG A 473 -5.86 -32.89 6.35
C ARG A 473 -6.23 -31.88 7.42
N LEU A 474 -5.23 -31.33 8.13
CA LEU A 474 -5.43 -30.27 9.12
C LEU A 474 -6.09 -29.05 8.49
N PHE A 475 -5.59 -28.58 7.34
CA PHE A 475 -6.18 -27.47 6.57
C PHE A 475 -7.63 -27.74 6.17
N MET A 476 -7.97 -29.00 5.87
CA MET A 476 -9.33 -29.42 5.54
C MET A 476 -10.25 -29.60 6.77
N GLY A 477 -9.79 -29.29 7.99
CA GLY A 477 -10.54 -29.54 9.22
C GLY A 477 -10.65 -31.00 9.61
N LYS A 478 -9.81 -31.87 9.03
CA LYS A 478 -9.78 -33.31 9.35
C LYS A 478 -8.73 -33.63 10.40
N PRO A 479 -8.85 -34.72 11.16
CA PRO A 479 -7.81 -35.19 12.04
C PRO A 479 -6.48 -35.41 11.29
N MET A 480 -5.36 -35.08 11.92
CA MET A 480 -4.04 -35.27 11.33
C MET A 480 -3.75 -36.79 11.13
N ASP A 481 -4.18 -37.62 12.07
CA ASP A 481 -4.01 -39.07 11.99
C ASP A 481 -5.17 -39.73 11.21
N ALA A 482 -4.81 -40.61 10.26
CA ALA A 482 -5.79 -41.24 9.35
C ALA A 482 -6.76 -42.20 10.05
N HIS A 483 -6.46 -42.63 11.27
CA HIS A 483 -7.24 -43.60 12.06
C HIS A 483 -8.25 -42.95 13.01
N ASP A 484 -8.21 -41.58 13.13
CA ASP A 484 -9.14 -40.87 14.00
C ASP A 484 -10.32 -40.35 13.13
N GLU A 485 -11.44 -41.03 13.23
CA GLU A 485 -12.68 -40.66 12.49
C GLU A 485 -13.55 -39.61 13.23
N GLY A 486 -13.01 -39.01 14.30
CA GLY A 486 -13.78 -38.37 15.37
C GLY A 486 -14.25 -36.93 15.19
N ASN A 487 -13.80 -36.15 14.20
CA ASN A 487 -14.22 -34.77 14.02
C ASN A 487 -14.97 -34.57 12.71
N ASP A 488 -16.23 -34.11 12.84
CA ASP A 488 -17.03 -33.70 11.69
C ASP A 488 -16.49 -32.39 11.10
N VAL A 489 -16.13 -32.39 9.82
CA VAL A 489 -15.69 -31.20 9.06
C VAL A 489 -16.72 -30.06 9.18
N ASN A 490 -17.98 -30.40 9.45
CA ASN A 490 -19.04 -29.41 9.63
C ASN A 490 -18.84 -28.60 10.92
N GLU A 491 -18.46 -29.25 12.04
CA GLU A 491 -18.20 -28.57 13.31
C GLU A 491 -17.03 -27.58 13.19
N PHE A 492 -15.97 -27.97 12.47
CA PHE A 492 -14.81 -27.12 12.21
C PHE A 492 -15.18 -25.86 11.41
N LEU A 493 -16.01 -26.01 10.35
CA LEU A 493 -16.43 -24.88 9.52
C LEU A 493 -17.55 -24.04 10.16
N THR A 494 -18.16 -24.45 11.26
CA THR A 494 -19.13 -23.60 12.00
C THR A 494 -18.42 -22.48 12.77
N ASN A 495 -17.14 -22.65 13.09
CA ASN A 495 -16.34 -21.56 13.65
C ASN A 495 -15.88 -20.63 12.51
N SER A 496 -16.32 -19.34 12.57
CA SER A 496 -16.05 -18.31 11.57
C SER A 496 -14.56 -18.06 11.38
N ASP A 497 -13.77 -18.11 12.47
CA ASP A 497 -12.34 -17.75 12.45
C ASP A 497 -11.54 -18.79 11.68
N TYR A 498 -11.75 -20.07 11.95
CA TYR A 498 -11.14 -21.14 11.16
C TYR A 498 -11.57 -21.13 9.71
N ALA A 499 -12.87 -20.87 9.43
CA ALA A 499 -13.38 -20.77 8.07
C ALA A 499 -12.74 -19.60 7.30
N LEU A 500 -12.56 -18.45 7.98
CA LEU A 500 -11.90 -17.27 7.40
C LEU A 500 -10.42 -17.53 7.09
N ILE A 501 -9.68 -18.15 8.02
CA ILE A 501 -8.28 -18.51 7.82
C ILE A 501 -8.13 -19.46 6.62
N VAL A 502 -9.01 -20.46 6.52
CA VAL A 502 -9.00 -21.39 5.38
C VAL A 502 -9.29 -20.66 4.09
N ALA A 503 -10.32 -19.79 4.05
CA ALA A 503 -10.67 -19.01 2.87
C ALA A 503 -9.52 -18.10 2.40
N PHE A 504 -8.86 -17.44 3.35
CA PHE A 504 -7.72 -16.56 3.09
C PHE A 504 -6.51 -17.32 2.52
N ASN A 505 -6.15 -18.45 3.13
CA ASN A 505 -5.00 -19.24 2.71
C ASN A 505 -5.27 -20.12 1.47
N PHE A 506 -6.52 -20.21 1.00
CA PHE A 506 -6.93 -21.15 -0.03
C PHE A 506 -6.12 -21.05 -1.33
N PRO A 507 -5.90 -19.85 -1.92
CA PRO A 507 -5.14 -19.73 -3.15
C PRO A 507 -3.68 -20.17 -3.01
N ALA A 508 -3.04 -19.83 -1.89
CA ALA A 508 -1.67 -20.20 -1.61
C ALA A 508 -1.49 -21.71 -1.44
N VAL A 509 -2.43 -22.35 -0.74
CA VAL A 509 -2.42 -23.78 -0.54
C VAL A 509 -2.65 -24.52 -1.86
N VAL A 510 -3.61 -24.09 -2.68
CA VAL A 510 -3.86 -24.71 -4.00
C VAL A 510 -2.66 -24.50 -4.94
N LEU A 511 -2.03 -23.33 -4.91
CA LEU A 511 -0.82 -23.06 -5.69
C LEU A 511 0.33 -24.00 -5.28
N THR A 512 0.52 -24.21 -3.97
CA THR A 512 1.58 -25.06 -3.42
C THR A 512 1.37 -26.53 -3.75
N LEU A 513 0.13 -27.00 -3.64
CA LEU A 513 -0.22 -28.39 -3.92
C LEU A 513 -0.29 -28.72 -5.42
N GLY A 514 -0.48 -27.69 -6.26
CA GLY A 514 -0.67 -27.82 -7.69
C GLY A 514 -2.13 -28.10 -8.12
N PRO A 515 -2.45 -27.81 -9.40
CA PRO A 515 -3.81 -27.95 -9.94
C PRO A 515 -4.33 -29.39 -9.93
N GLU A 516 -3.45 -30.36 -9.92
CA GLU A 516 -3.80 -31.80 -9.91
C GLU A 516 -4.49 -32.20 -8.60
N GLN A 517 -4.16 -31.54 -7.49
CA GLN A 517 -4.77 -31.78 -6.18
C GLN A 517 -6.08 -31.03 -5.96
N TRP A 518 -6.52 -30.22 -6.92
CA TRP A 518 -7.77 -29.46 -6.84
C TRP A 518 -8.98 -30.33 -6.50
N SER A 519 -9.04 -31.53 -7.04
CA SER A 519 -10.13 -32.49 -6.80
C SER A 519 -10.35 -32.82 -5.31
N ARG A 520 -9.29 -32.73 -4.47
CA ARG A 520 -9.34 -32.99 -3.02
C ARG A 520 -9.95 -31.82 -2.24
N LEU A 521 -9.70 -30.57 -2.72
CA LEU A 521 -10.05 -29.33 -2.04
C LEU A 521 -11.39 -28.74 -2.54
N ARG A 522 -11.85 -29.14 -3.72
CA ARG A 522 -13.02 -28.59 -4.40
C ARG A 522 -14.29 -28.55 -3.53
N GLU A 523 -14.57 -29.65 -2.79
CA GLU A 523 -15.76 -29.71 -1.93
C GLU A 523 -15.67 -28.78 -0.71
N LEU A 524 -14.48 -28.60 -0.14
CA LEU A 524 -14.22 -27.62 0.91
C LEU A 524 -14.45 -26.20 0.38
N TYR A 525 -13.90 -25.87 -0.80
CA TYR A 525 -14.10 -24.57 -1.45
C TYR A 525 -15.58 -24.24 -1.63
N LYS A 526 -16.36 -25.18 -2.21
CA LYS A 526 -17.81 -25.00 -2.43
C LYS A 526 -18.60 -24.78 -1.13
N ARG A 527 -18.20 -25.41 -0.03
CA ARG A 527 -18.83 -25.15 1.28
C ARG A 527 -18.54 -23.75 1.80
N LEU A 528 -17.30 -23.29 1.65
CA LEU A 528 -16.90 -21.94 2.07
C LEU A 528 -17.58 -20.84 1.26
N THR A 529 -17.83 -21.06 -0.05
CA THR A 529 -18.55 -20.06 -0.87
C THR A 529 -20.00 -19.87 -0.46
N THR A 530 -20.59 -20.83 0.25
CA THR A 530 -21.95 -20.76 0.82
C THR A 530 -21.98 -20.52 2.32
N HIS A 531 -20.84 -20.13 2.91
CA HIS A 531 -20.72 -19.93 4.35
C HIS A 531 -21.64 -18.81 4.86
N ALA A 532 -22.18 -18.95 6.08
CA ALA A 532 -23.11 -17.97 6.65
C ALA A 532 -22.46 -16.59 6.87
N HIS A 533 -21.17 -16.58 7.25
CA HIS A 533 -20.40 -15.36 7.47
C HIS A 533 -19.96 -14.73 6.16
N ASP A 534 -20.27 -13.44 5.96
CA ASP A 534 -19.94 -12.66 4.75
C ASP A 534 -18.44 -12.47 4.56
N ASN A 535 -17.65 -12.26 5.63
CA ASN A 535 -16.18 -12.13 5.54
C ASN A 535 -15.51 -13.35 4.90
N VAL A 536 -16.02 -14.56 5.16
CA VAL A 536 -15.52 -15.79 4.55
C VAL A 536 -15.79 -15.79 3.04
N ARG A 537 -17.03 -15.43 2.64
CA ARG A 537 -17.40 -15.33 1.23
C ARG A 537 -16.65 -14.20 0.54
N ASN A 538 -16.44 -13.06 1.23
CA ASN A 538 -15.69 -11.92 0.73
C ASN A 538 -14.22 -12.27 0.44
N SER A 539 -13.55 -12.98 1.35
CA SER A 539 -12.18 -13.46 1.15
C SER A 539 -12.05 -14.36 -0.08
N LEU A 540 -13.04 -15.22 -0.33
CA LEU A 540 -13.07 -16.07 -1.53
C LEU A 540 -13.38 -15.29 -2.81
N ALA A 541 -14.25 -14.29 -2.73
CA ALA A 541 -14.57 -13.40 -3.85
C ALA A 541 -13.32 -12.61 -4.29
N ALA A 542 -12.57 -12.06 -3.33
CA ALA A 542 -11.31 -11.36 -3.58
C ALA A 542 -10.26 -12.21 -4.31
N SER A 543 -10.22 -13.50 -4.03
CA SER A 543 -9.22 -14.42 -4.57
C SER A 543 -9.68 -15.26 -5.78
N LEU A 544 -10.93 -15.09 -6.25
CA LEU A 544 -11.52 -15.94 -7.29
C LEU A 544 -10.73 -15.91 -8.61
N HIS A 545 -10.28 -14.73 -9.04
CA HIS A 545 -9.46 -14.54 -10.24
C HIS A 545 -8.10 -15.26 -10.12
N GLN A 546 -7.51 -15.30 -8.93
CA GLN A 546 -6.27 -16.01 -8.67
C GLN A 546 -6.47 -17.52 -8.69
N MET A 547 -7.56 -17.99 -8.08
CA MET A 547 -7.96 -19.39 -8.16
C MET A 547 -8.11 -19.85 -9.61
N ALA A 548 -8.75 -19.04 -10.45
CA ALA A 548 -8.89 -19.33 -11.89
C ALA A 548 -7.54 -19.48 -12.60
N LYS A 549 -6.58 -18.60 -12.27
CA LYS A 549 -5.19 -18.68 -12.81
C LYS A 549 -4.47 -19.97 -12.39
N ILE A 550 -4.71 -20.44 -11.17
CA ILE A 550 -4.02 -21.62 -10.59
C ILE A 550 -4.60 -22.93 -11.15
N ILE A 551 -5.92 -23.10 -11.11
CA ILE A 551 -6.56 -24.37 -11.46
C ILE A 551 -6.75 -24.57 -12.96
N GLY A 552 -6.61 -23.50 -13.74
CA GLY A 552 -6.71 -23.49 -15.20
C GLY A 552 -8.13 -23.48 -15.75
N PRO A 553 -8.29 -23.20 -17.07
CA PRO A 553 -9.58 -22.84 -17.67
C PRO A 553 -10.65 -23.93 -17.56
N LYS A 554 -10.27 -25.19 -17.68
CA LYS A 554 -11.24 -26.30 -17.64
C LYS A 554 -11.91 -26.46 -16.26
N ALA A 555 -11.12 -26.44 -15.19
CA ALA A 555 -11.63 -26.54 -13.83
C ALA A 555 -12.38 -25.25 -13.45
N THR A 556 -11.93 -24.10 -13.91
CA THR A 556 -12.59 -22.81 -13.73
C THR A 556 -14.01 -22.83 -14.32
N CYS A 557 -14.19 -23.29 -15.54
CA CYS A 557 -15.52 -23.41 -16.14
C CYS A 557 -16.47 -24.33 -15.37
N GLN A 558 -15.94 -25.44 -14.82
CA GLN A 558 -16.76 -26.40 -14.10
C GLN A 558 -17.11 -25.98 -12.69
N ASP A 559 -16.17 -25.37 -11.97
CA ASP A 559 -16.29 -25.18 -10.53
C ASP A 559 -16.40 -23.69 -10.13
N LEU A 560 -15.74 -22.75 -10.82
CA LEU A 560 -15.71 -21.34 -10.41
C LEU A 560 -16.76 -20.47 -11.10
N ILE A 561 -17.20 -20.78 -12.32
CA ILE A 561 -18.31 -20.03 -12.97
C ILE A 561 -19.59 -20.06 -12.12
N PRO A 562 -20.04 -21.22 -11.59
CA PRO A 562 -21.20 -21.24 -10.69
C PRO A 562 -21.00 -20.44 -9.42
N VAL A 563 -19.76 -20.36 -8.93
CA VAL A 563 -19.41 -19.56 -7.75
C VAL A 563 -19.45 -18.05 -8.07
N SER A 564 -18.91 -17.64 -9.22
CA SER A 564 -19.00 -16.24 -9.65
C SER A 564 -20.45 -15.79 -9.83
N ASP A 565 -21.30 -16.64 -10.41
CA ASP A 565 -22.74 -16.38 -10.55
C ASP A 565 -23.46 -16.23 -9.19
N GLN A 566 -22.98 -16.94 -8.16
CA GLN A 566 -23.46 -16.82 -6.79
C GLN A 566 -23.03 -15.48 -6.18
N PHE A 567 -21.75 -15.10 -6.29
CA PHE A 567 -21.21 -13.87 -5.74
C PHE A 567 -21.78 -12.60 -6.40
N PHE A 568 -22.09 -12.64 -7.70
CA PHE A 568 -22.82 -11.56 -8.39
C PHE A 568 -24.24 -11.31 -7.83
N ARG A 569 -24.78 -12.25 -7.06
CA ARG A 569 -26.12 -12.17 -6.45
C ARG A 569 -26.10 -12.36 -4.96
N ASP A 570 -24.92 -12.16 -4.34
CA ASP A 570 -24.79 -12.31 -2.89
C ASP A 570 -25.70 -11.29 -2.17
N THR A 571 -26.15 -11.66 -1.00
CA THR A 571 -26.96 -10.79 -0.13
C THR A 571 -26.15 -9.66 0.49
N CYS A 572 -24.83 -9.84 0.62
CA CYS A 572 -23.90 -8.83 1.10
C CYS A 572 -23.31 -8.05 -0.08
N VAL A 573 -23.48 -6.73 -0.06
CA VAL A 573 -23.00 -5.81 -1.11
C VAL A 573 -21.48 -5.85 -1.24
N ASP A 574 -20.77 -6.02 -0.11
CA ASP A 574 -19.30 -6.04 -0.09
C ASP A 574 -18.76 -7.26 -0.83
N VAL A 575 -19.36 -8.44 -0.69
CA VAL A 575 -18.98 -9.65 -1.45
C VAL A 575 -19.14 -9.43 -2.96
N THR A 576 -20.23 -8.81 -3.36
CA THR A 576 -20.47 -8.46 -4.77
C THR A 576 -19.47 -7.41 -5.27
N ALA A 577 -19.19 -6.38 -4.47
CA ALA A 577 -18.23 -5.33 -4.81
C ALA A 577 -16.83 -5.91 -5.02
N THR A 578 -16.36 -6.74 -4.08
CA THR A 578 -15.05 -7.40 -4.14
C THR A 578 -14.95 -8.36 -5.34
N MET A 579 -16.02 -9.10 -5.67
CA MET A 579 -16.05 -9.92 -6.88
C MET A 579 -15.89 -9.06 -8.15
N LEU A 580 -16.54 -7.90 -8.18
CA LEU A 580 -16.47 -6.97 -9.30
C LEU A 580 -15.10 -6.29 -9.45
N GLU A 581 -14.31 -6.12 -8.40
CA GLU A 581 -12.97 -5.51 -8.45
C GLU A 581 -12.00 -6.23 -9.40
N HIS A 582 -12.15 -7.55 -9.58
CA HIS A 582 -11.27 -8.39 -10.39
C HIS A 582 -12.01 -9.14 -11.49
N MET A 583 -13.15 -8.61 -11.93
CA MET A 583 -14.03 -9.23 -12.89
C MET A 583 -13.37 -9.43 -14.25
N ASP A 584 -12.66 -8.44 -14.74
CA ASP A 584 -11.94 -8.50 -16.03
C ASP A 584 -10.82 -9.54 -15.99
N GLU A 585 -10.01 -9.58 -14.92
CA GLU A 585 -8.97 -10.59 -14.77
C GLU A 585 -9.55 -12.01 -14.76
N PHE A 586 -10.69 -12.21 -14.09
CA PHE A 586 -11.35 -13.49 -14.03
C PHE A 586 -11.87 -13.91 -15.41
N TRP A 587 -12.53 -13.01 -16.15
CA TRP A 587 -13.08 -13.32 -17.47
C TRP A 587 -12.01 -13.57 -18.52
N LEU A 588 -10.89 -12.83 -18.48
CA LEU A 588 -9.75 -13.06 -19.37
C LEU A 588 -9.07 -14.43 -19.18
N MET A 589 -9.33 -15.11 -18.05
CA MET A 589 -8.87 -16.50 -17.83
C MET A 589 -9.82 -17.54 -18.41
N LEU A 590 -11.03 -17.17 -18.81
CA LEU A 590 -12.02 -18.10 -19.38
C LEU A 590 -11.80 -18.30 -20.88
N PRO A 591 -12.22 -19.44 -21.44
CA PRO A 591 -12.41 -19.55 -22.89
C PRO A 591 -13.39 -18.48 -23.39
N VAL A 592 -13.20 -18.01 -24.63
CA VAL A 592 -13.96 -16.88 -25.21
C VAL A 592 -15.49 -17.10 -25.12
N GLU A 593 -15.96 -18.31 -25.42
CA GLU A 593 -17.38 -18.65 -25.36
C GLU A 593 -17.93 -18.56 -23.94
N ALA A 594 -17.15 -19.00 -22.94
CA ALA A 594 -17.57 -18.95 -21.54
C ALA A 594 -17.54 -17.52 -21.00
N ALA A 595 -16.54 -16.72 -21.35
CA ALA A 595 -16.45 -15.31 -21.01
C ALA A 595 -17.62 -14.51 -21.60
N ARG A 596 -17.97 -14.77 -22.88
CA ARG A 596 -19.13 -14.19 -23.56
C ARG A 596 -20.45 -14.54 -22.86
N GLU A 597 -20.64 -15.80 -22.46
CA GLU A 597 -21.84 -16.21 -21.72
C GLU A 597 -21.97 -15.48 -20.36
N GLN A 598 -20.87 -15.19 -19.69
CA GLN A 598 -20.88 -14.37 -18.49
C GLN A 598 -21.22 -12.91 -18.79
N LEU A 599 -20.61 -12.34 -19.83
CA LEU A 599 -20.84 -10.95 -20.26
C LEU A 599 -22.31 -10.69 -20.60
N LEU A 600 -23.01 -11.65 -21.25
CA LEU A 600 -24.44 -11.57 -21.60
C LEU A 600 -25.37 -11.27 -20.41
N ARG A 601 -24.96 -11.61 -19.20
CA ARG A 601 -25.77 -11.44 -17.98
C ARG A 601 -25.64 -10.05 -17.36
N VAL A 602 -24.53 -9.37 -17.61
CA VAL A 602 -24.17 -8.11 -16.90
C VAL A 602 -25.11 -6.95 -17.20
N PRO A 603 -25.56 -6.70 -18.47
CA PRO A 603 -26.53 -5.65 -18.74
C PRO A 603 -27.84 -5.82 -17.94
N ALA A 604 -28.30 -7.06 -17.80
CA ALA A 604 -29.51 -7.37 -17.02
C ALA A 604 -29.26 -7.09 -15.51
N LEU A 605 -28.11 -7.48 -14.94
CA LEU A 605 -27.74 -7.17 -13.57
C LEU A 605 -27.64 -5.66 -13.31
N TRP A 606 -27.06 -4.90 -14.25
CA TRP A 606 -26.99 -3.43 -14.18
C TRP A 606 -28.37 -2.80 -14.05
N LEU A 607 -29.35 -3.25 -14.85
CA LEU A 607 -30.70 -2.69 -14.90
C LEU A 607 -31.62 -3.16 -13.76
N THR A 608 -31.32 -4.30 -13.14
CA THR A 608 -32.17 -4.90 -12.11
C THR A 608 -31.53 -4.86 -10.73
N ASN A 609 -30.56 -5.74 -10.47
CA ASN A 609 -29.98 -5.92 -9.13
C ASN A 609 -29.19 -4.69 -8.66
N TYR A 610 -28.48 -4.02 -9.59
CA TYR A 610 -27.61 -2.88 -9.28
C TYR A 610 -28.22 -1.51 -9.62
N ALA A 611 -29.52 -1.49 -9.98
CA ALA A 611 -30.18 -0.24 -10.40
C ALA A 611 -30.07 0.89 -9.36
N HIS A 612 -30.11 0.55 -8.06
CA HIS A 612 -29.99 1.52 -6.96
C HIS A 612 -28.57 1.66 -6.39
N GLU A 613 -27.67 0.72 -6.72
CA GLU A 613 -26.30 0.65 -6.19
C GLU A 613 -25.30 1.20 -7.21
N TRP A 614 -25.14 2.52 -7.24
CA TRP A 614 -24.30 3.17 -8.27
C TRP A 614 -22.80 2.78 -8.14
N ARG A 615 -22.31 2.41 -6.94
CA ARG A 615 -20.93 1.96 -6.74
C ARG A 615 -20.67 0.64 -7.46
N LEU A 616 -21.59 -0.33 -7.37
CA LEU A 616 -21.46 -1.60 -8.09
C LEU A 616 -21.47 -1.37 -9.61
N ARG A 617 -22.35 -0.45 -10.09
CA ARG A 617 -22.33 -0.08 -11.52
C ARG A 617 -21.01 0.58 -11.92
N GLN A 618 -20.43 1.40 -11.03
CA GLN A 618 -19.13 2.02 -11.25
C GLN A 618 -18.00 0.98 -11.32
N SER A 619 -17.98 -0.02 -10.44
CA SER A 619 -17.03 -1.12 -10.49
C SER A 619 -17.12 -1.86 -11.82
N ILE A 620 -18.32 -2.21 -12.29
CA ILE A 620 -18.51 -2.82 -13.64
C ILE A 620 -17.97 -1.89 -14.74
N ALA A 621 -18.36 -0.60 -14.71
CA ALA A 621 -17.95 0.35 -15.74
C ALA A 621 -16.43 0.50 -15.83
N ALA A 622 -15.74 0.47 -14.69
CA ALA A 622 -14.27 0.62 -14.61
C ALA A 622 -13.50 -0.44 -15.40
N HIS A 623 -14.08 -1.64 -15.57
CA HIS A 623 -13.45 -2.75 -16.30
C HIS A 623 -13.74 -2.73 -17.80
N ILE A 624 -14.76 -1.99 -18.27
CA ILE A 624 -15.12 -1.93 -19.70
C ILE A 624 -13.91 -1.51 -20.57
N PRO A 625 -13.12 -0.47 -20.22
CA PRO A 625 -11.97 -0.07 -21.03
C PRO A 625 -10.93 -1.17 -21.24
N ALA A 626 -10.74 -2.06 -20.24
CA ALA A 626 -9.82 -3.19 -20.32
C ALA A 626 -10.37 -4.36 -21.16
N LEU A 627 -11.69 -4.56 -21.16
CA LEU A 627 -12.36 -5.64 -21.90
C LEU A 627 -12.55 -5.33 -23.39
N ILE A 628 -12.72 -4.06 -23.77
CA ILE A 628 -12.96 -3.65 -25.17
C ILE A 628 -11.85 -4.18 -26.11
N PRO A 629 -10.55 -3.97 -25.89
CA PRO A 629 -9.53 -4.40 -26.85
C PRO A 629 -9.44 -5.90 -27.03
N THR A 630 -9.89 -6.67 -26.05
CA THR A 630 -9.73 -8.13 -26.01
C THR A 630 -10.99 -8.90 -26.41
N MET A 631 -12.17 -8.35 -26.11
CA MET A 631 -13.43 -9.08 -26.27
C MET A 631 -14.42 -8.41 -27.22
N LEU A 632 -14.24 -7.14 -27.61
CA LEU A 632 -15.23 -6.40 -28.39
C LEU A 632 -15.55 -7.06 -29.75
N LEU A 633 -14.54 -7.59 -30.43
CA LEU A 633 -14.71 -8.22 -31.75
C LEU A 633 -15.37 -9.61 -31.67
N ASP A 634 -15.27 -10.27 -30.51
CA ASP A 634 -15.88 -11.57 -30.24
C ASP A 634 -17.29 -11.42 -29.58
N ASP A 635 -17.69 -10.17 -29.25
CA ASP A 635 -18.97 -9.83 -28.62
C ASP A 635 -20.09 -9.71 -29.67
N GLU A 636 -20.50 -10.82 -30.26
CA GLU A 636 -21.55 -10.86 -31.28
C GLU A 636 -22.90 -10.29 -30.79
N ASP A 637 -23.14 -10.30 -29.48
CA ASP A 637 -24.38 -9.81 -28.88
C ASP A 637 -24.33 -8.31 -28.54
N GLY A 638 -23.16 -7.66 -28.69
CA GLY A 638 -22.97 -6.22 -28.47
C GLY A 638 -23.13 -5.79 -27.01
N CYS A 639 -22.81 -6.66 -26.06
CA CYS A 639 -22.97 -6.41 -24.63
C CYS A 639 -22.04 -5.32 -24.12
N LEU A 640 -20.78 -5.27 -24.59
CA LEU A 640 -19.82 -4.23 -24.22
C LEU A 640 -20.25 -2.85 -24.72
N ILE A 641 -20.81 -2.78 -25.95
CA ILE A 641 -21.39 -1.54 -26.47
C ILE A 641 -22.60 -1.15 -25.62
N THR A 642 -23.46 -2.10 -25.28
CA THR A 642 -24.64 -1.86 -24.44
C THR A 642 -24.23 -1.33 -23.06
N LEU A 643 -23.23 -1.93 -22.41
CA LEU A 643 -22.71 -1.46 -21.11
C LEU A 643 -22.10 -0.07 -21.22
N SER A 644 -21.35 0.21 -22.27
CA SER A 644 -20.79 1.55 -22.54
C SER A 644 -21.90 2.59 -22.70
N LEU A 645 -22.98 2.26 -23.43
CA LEU A 645 -24.15 3.13 -23.59
C LEU A 645 -24.94 3.31 -22.28
N LEU A 646 -25.06 2.26 -21.45
CA LEU A 646 -25.66 2.35 -20.12
C LEU A 646 -24.84 3.29 -19.23
N ALA A 647 -23.51 3.19 -19.26
CA ALA A 647 -22.63 4.09 -18.52
C ALA A 647 -22.76 5.54 -19.00
N LEU A 648 -22.77 5.81 -20.32
CA LEU A 648 -22.94 7.13 -20.92
C LEU A 648 -24.28 7.80 -20.56
N ASN A 649 -25.33 7.01 -20.32
CA ASN A 649 -26.67 7.48 -19.97
C ASN A 649 -26.96 7.47 -18.46
N ASP A 650 -26.02 7.01 -17.62
CA ASP A 650 -26.25 6.91 -16.18
C ASP A 650 -26.51 8.29 -15.53
N PRO A 651 -27.40 8.36 -14.53
CA PRO A 651 -27.62 9.58 -13.77
C PRO A 651 -26.38 10.10 -13.06
N VAL A 652 -25.45 9.23 -12.64
CA VAL A 652 -24.24 9.57 -11.90
C VAL A 652 -23.12 10.02 -12.85
N ASN A 653 -22.51 11.17 -12.56
CA ASN A 653 -21.48 11.75 -13.43
C ASN A 653 -20.20 10.90 -13.51
N ALA A 654 -19.80 10.25 -12.42
CA ALA A 654 -18.63 9.37 -12.41
C ALA A 654 -18.75 8.24 -13.44
N LEU A 655 -19.93 7.61 -13.55
CA LEU A 655 -20.17 6.55 -14.55
C LEU A 655 -20.14 7.10 -15.98
N ARG A 656 -20.74 8.28 -16.22
CA ARG A 656 -20.69 8.90 -17.55
C ARG A 656 -19.28 9.22 -17.99
N ASN A 657 -18.42 9.68 -17.07
CA ASN A 657 -17.01 9.94 -17.36
C ASN A 657 -16.26 8.67 -17.79
N ILE A 658 -16.52 7.54 -17.12
CA ILE A 658 -15.97 6.24 -17.53
C ILE A 658 -16.51 5.84 -18.91
N GLY A 659 -17.82 5.97 -19.15
CA GLY A 659 -18.43 5.75 -20.45
C GLY A 659 -17.78 6.60 -21.56
N ILE A 660 -17.49 7.88 -21.28
CA ILE A 660 -16.79 8.78 -22.21
C ILE A 660 -15.38 8.26 -22.53
N GLN A 661 -14.66 7.76 -21.53
CA GLN A 661 -13.31 7.17 -21.71
C GLN A 661 -13.33 5.89 -22.54
N CYS A 662 -14.42 5.11 -22.50
CA CYS A 662 -14.58 3.90 -23.30
C CYS A 662 -14.69 4.21 -24.80
N VAL A 663 -15.29 5.34 -25.17
CA VAL A 663 -15.61 5.66 -26.59
C VAL A 663 -14.38 5.73 -27.49
N PRO A 664 -13.27 6.42 -27.15
CA PRO A 664 -12.09 6.43 -28.01
C PRO A 664 -11.46 5.06 -28.18
N ILE A 665 -11.51 4.22 -27.14
CA ILE A 665 -10.96 2.85 -27.16
C ILE A 665 -11.81 1.99 -28.11
N THR A 666 -13.12 2.02 -27.94
CA THR A 666 -14.10 1.33 -28.84
C THR A 666 -13.93 1.76 -30.29
N TYR A 667 -13.87 3.08 -30.52
CA TYR A 667 -13.70 3.65 -31.85
C TYR A 667 -12.38 3.19 -32.49
N ARG A 668 -11.28 3.17 -31.77
CA ARG A 668 -9.96 2.71 -32.24
C ARG A 668 -10.02 1.23 -32.59
N THR A 669 -10.56 0.39 -31.73
CA THR A 669 -10.68 -1.05 -31.95
C THR A 669 -11.49 -1.36 -33.20
N PHE A 670 -12.62 -0.69 -33.39
CA PHE A 670 -13.42 -0.84 -34.60
C PHE A 670 -12.70 -0.35 -35.86
N ARG A 671 -12.00 0.79 -35.78
CA ARG A 671 -11.27 1.35 -36.92
C ARG A 671 -10.10 0.45 -37.37
N GLU A 672 -9.45 -0.21 -36.45
CA GLU A 672 -8.38 -1.16 -36.75
C GLU A 672 -8.93 -2.42 -37.45
N HIS A 673 -10.20 -2.77 -37.22
CA HIS A 673 -10.87 -3.91 -37.83
C HIS A 673 -11.57 -3.53 -39.12
N ASP A 674 -12.48 -2.54 -39.11
CA ASP A 674 -13.26 -2.04 -40.28
C ASP A 674 -13.66 -0.58 -40.05
N GLU A 675 -13.27 0.29 -41.01
CA GLU A 675 -13.62 1.72 -40.99
C GLU A 675 -15.13 1.97 -41.07
N THR A 676 -15.88 1.09 -41.72
CA THR A 676 -17.34 1.24 -41.91
C THR A 676 -18.08 1.00 -40.60
N ILE A 677 -17.61 0.08 -39.77
CA ILE A 677 -18.15 -0.19 -38.43
C ILE A 677 -17.84 0.99 -37.50
N ALA A 678 -16.62 1.52 -37.58
CA ALA A 678 -16.25 2.71 -36.80
C ALA A 678 -17.10 3.94 -37.14
N ASP A 679 -17.37 4.17 -38.44
CA ASP A 679 -18.26 5.26 -38.88
C ASP A 679 -19.71 5.03 -38.43
N GLY A 680 -20.19 3.78 -38.47
CA GLY A 680 -21.50 3.39 -37.94
C GLY A 680 -21.64 3.66 -36.41
N PHE A 681 -20.60 3.32 -35.65
CA PHE A 681 -20.55 3.60 -34.21
C PHE A 681 -20.60 5.11 -33.92
N LEU A 682 -19.83 5.93 -34.66
CA LEU A 682 -19.88 7.40 -34.52
C LEU A 682 -21.27 7.95 -34.86
N SER A 683 -21.92 7.43 -35.94
CA SER A 683 -23.28 7.83 -36.31
C SER A 683 -24.28 7.55 -35.19
N MET A 684 -24.18 6.38 -34.53
CA MET A 684 -25.03 6.02 -33.39
C MET A 684 -24.84 6.99 -32.21
N LEU A 685 -23.61 7.40 -31.92
CA LEU A 685 -23.35 8.41 -30.87
C LEU A 685 -23.94 9.77 -31.22
N CYS A 686 -24.01 10.15 -32.48
CA CYS A 686 -24.63 11.40 -32.93
C CYS A 686 -26.12 11.50 -32.57
N ASP A 687 -26.82 10.40 -32.37
CA ASP A 687 -28.22 10.39 -31.91
C ASP A 687 -28.36 11.05 -30.50
N MET A 688 -27.31 11.02 -29.67
CA MET A 688 -27.29 11.69 -28.38
C MET A 688 -27.36 13.23 -28.53
N ALA A 689 -26.90 13.81 -29.63
CA ALA A 689 -27.02 15.25 -29.89
C ALA A 689 -28.47 15.69 -29.99
N HIS A 690 -29.37 14.81 -30.48
CA HIS A 690 -30.78 15.05 -30.64
C HIS A 690 -31.64 14.66 -29.44
N ALA A 691 -31.01 14.16 -28.37
CA ALA A 691 -31.70 13.69 -27.17
C ALA A 691 -32.51 14.82 -26.49
N SER A 692 -33.66 14.45 -25.90
CA SER A 692 -34.56 15.38 -25.22
C SER A 692 -33.92 16.00 -23.96
N THR A 693 -32.97 15.31 -23.28
CA THR A 693 -32.33 15.77 -22.05
C THR A 693 -31.04 16.54 -22.34
N SER A 694 -30.85 17.69 -21.71
CA SER A 694 -29.62 18.49 -21.84
C SER A 694 -28.38 17.70 -21.37
N ARG A 695 -28.56 16.83 -20.39
CA ARG A 695 -27.50 15.93 -19.88
C ARG A 695 -26.91 15.05 -20.98
N GLN A 696 -27.75 14.39 -21.80
CA GLN A 696 -27.27 13.56 -22.91
C GLN A 696 -26.58 14.38 -23.98
N ARG A 697 -27.10 15.57 -24.30
CA ARG A 697 -26.46 16.49 -25.25
C ARG A 697 -25.12 16.99 -24.77
N THR A 698 -24.98 17.31 -23.47
CA THR A 698 -23.69 17.67 -22.86
C THR A 698 -22.73 16.46 -22.86
N THR A 699 -23.23 15.26 -22.57
CA THR A 699 -22.40 14.04 -22.61
C THR A 699 -21.88 13.78 -24.03
N PHE A 700 -22.71 14.01 -25.07
CA PHE A 700 -22.28 13.94 -26.48
C PHE A 700 -21.10 14.90 -26.76
N LEU A 701 -21.20 16.14 -26.33
CA LEU A 701 -20.12 17.12 -26.52
C LEU A 701 -18.83 16.71 -25.80
N ASN A 702 -18.92 16.13 -24.61
CA ASN A 702 -17.76 15.60 -23.87
C ASN A 702 -17.16 14.37 -24.58
N ILE A 703 -18.00 13.52 -25.21
CA ILE A 703 -17.54 12.41 -26.07
C ILE A 703 -16.74 12.98 -27.26
N VAL A 704 -17.28 13.99 -27.93
CA VAL A 704 -16.59 14.64 -29.06
C VAL A 704 -15.24 15.20 -28.62
N GLN A 705 -15.18 15.87 -27.46
CA GLN A 705 -13.92 16.38 -26.90
C GLN A 705 -12.90 15.25 -26.64
N SER A 706 -13.36 14.12 -26.10
CA SER A 706 -12.52 12.94 -25.89
C SER A 706 -11.99 12.35 -27.20
N LEU A 707 -12.83 12.24 -28.22
CA LEU A 707 -12.46 11.74 -29.54
C LEU A 707 -11.49 12.68 -30.28
N LEU A 708 -11.63 14.01 -30.10
CA LEU A 708 -10.72 15.01 -30.69
C LEU A 708 -9.29 14.88 -30.14
N GLY A 709 -9.14 14.49 -28.87
CA GLY A 709 -7.84 14.20 -28.24
C GLY A 709 -7.19 12.90 -28.73
N HIS A 710 -7.93 12.10 -29.49
CA HIS A 710 -7.50 10.81 -30.02
C HIS A 710 -7.73 10.77 -31.55
N ASP A 711 -7.71 9.66 -32.16
CA ASP A 711 -7.60 9.41 -33.59
C ASP A 711 -8.76 9.88 -34.52
N LEU A 712 -9.61 10.80 -34.11
CA LEU A 712 -10.66 11.35 -34.99
C LEU A 712 -10.05 12.30 -36.05
N GLY A 713 -10.12 11.89 -37.31
CA GLY A 713 -9.61 12.70 -38.40
C GLY A 713 -10.55 13.86 -38.80
N ARG A 714 -9.98 14.94 -39.40
CA ARG A 714 -10.72 16.14 -39.87
C ARG A 714 -11.90 15.77 -40.78
N GLU A 715 -11.72 14.87 -41.74
CA GLU A 715 -12.75 14.48 -42.72
C GLU A 715 -13.98 13.86 -42.03
N ARG A 716 -13.79 12.95 -41.09
CA ARG A 716 -14.88 12.34 -40.30
C ARG A 716 -15.58 13.34 -39.39
N PHE A 717 -14.79 14.23 -38.77
CA PHE A 717 -15.36 15.32 -37.99
C PHE A 717 -16.29 16.18 -38.82
N GLU A 718 -15.88 16.63 -40.03
CA GLU A 718 -16.69 17.46 -40.92
C GLU A 718 -17.95 16.73 -41.44
N ARG A 719 -17.83 15.44 -41.68
CA ARG A 719 -18.94 14.63 -42.26
C ARG A 719 -19.99 14.24 -41.23
N LEU A 720 -19.57 13.80 -40.04
CA LEU A 720 -20.46 13.18 -39.05
C LEU A 720 -20.77 14.10 -37.86
N ILE A 721 -19.77 14.79 -37.32
CA ILE A 721 -19.90 15.51 -36.06
C ILE A 721 -20.34 16.96 -36.25
N LEU A 722 -19.77 17.67 -37.25
CA LEU A 722 -20.04 19.08 -37.46
C LEU A 722 -21.52 19.41 -37.72
N PRO A 723 -22.31 18.58 -38.43
CA PRO A 723 -23.75 18.81 -38.57
C PRO A 723 -24.48 18.81 -37.21
N CYS A 724 -24.12 17.90 -36.30
CA CYS A 724 -24.70 17.83 -34.97
C CYS A 724 -24.34 19.07 -34.10
N LEU A 725 -23.11 19.56 -34.22
CA LEU A 725 -22.71 20.79 -33.52
C LEU A 725 -23.51 22.01 -34.03
N LEU A 726 -23.78 22.08 -35.29
CA LEU A 726 -24.57 23.18 -35.89
C LEU A 726 -26.02 23.19 -35.36
N GLU A 727 -26.63 22.04 -35.14
CA GLU A 727 -27.95 21.95 -34.51
C GLU A 727 -27.94 22.32 -33.02
N LEU A 728 -26.88 21.92 -32.26
CA LEU A 728 -26.73 22.23 -30.86
C LEU A 728 -26.50 23.73 -30.57
N VAL A 729 -26.06 24.52 -31.52
CA VAL A 729 -25.90 25.97 -31.39
C VAL A 729 -27.20 26.66 -30.97
N ALA A 730 -28.36 26.15 -31.43
CA ALA A 730 -29.66 26.66 -31.08
C ALA A 730 -30.22 26.16 -29.73
N ASP A 731 -29.42 25.48 -28.92
CA ASP A 731 -29.83 24.97 -27.61
C ASP A 731 -30.02 26.12 -26.60
N GLY A 732 -31.13 26.08 -25.87
CA GLY A 732 -31.47 27.07 -24.85
C GLY A 732 -30.79 26.84 -23.49
N VAL A 733 -29.97 25.78 -23.32
CA VAL A 733 -29.37 25.39 -22.04
C VAL A 733 -27.92 25.85 -21.98
N SER A 734 -27.57 26.64 -20.93
CA SER A 734 -26.23 27.23 -20.76
C SER A 734 -25.11 26.17 -20.71
N ASP A 735 -25.32 25.05 -20.03
CA ASP A 735 -24.33 23.98 -19.90
C ASP A 735 -23.97 23.35 -21.24
N VAL A 736 -24.96 23.20 -22.13
CA VAL A 736 -24.74 22.70 -23.49
C VAL A 736 -23.91 23.70 -24.29
N ASN A 737 -24.22 25.00 -24.17
CA ASN A 737 -23.47 26.04 -24.87
C ASN A 737 -22.03 26.15 -24.36
N ILE A 738 -21.79 25.99 -23.07
CA ILE A 738 -20.43 25.98 -22.49
C ILE A 738 -19.64 24.78 -22.99
N ALA A 739 -20.25 23.60 -23.00
CA ALA A 739 -19.62 22.39 -23.52
C ALA A 739 -19.33 22.50 -25.02
N LEU A 740 -20.26 23.10 -25.80
CA LEU A 740 -20.07 23.35 -27.22
C LEU A 740 -18.91 24.35 -27.46
N ALA A 741 -18.83 25.42 -26.69
CA ALA A 741 -17.75 26.41 -26.79
C ALA A 741 -16.38 25.74 -26.53
N ARG A 742 -16.28 24.88 -25.51
CA ARG A 742 -15.05 24.10 -25.22
C ARG A 742 -14.71 23.18 -26.40
N THR A 743 -15.69 22.51 -26.97
CA THR A 743 -15.48 21.62 -28.11
C THR A 743 -14.93 22.40 -29.32
N VAL A 744 -15.51 23.55 -29.64
CA VAL A 744 -15.02 24.43 -30.71
C VAL A 744 -13.60 24.93 -30.44
N GLN A 745 -13.32 25.35 -29.23
CA GLN A 745 -11.97 25.76 -28.81
C GLN A 745 -10.95 24.62 -29.00
N GLN A 746 -11.30 23.40 -28.62
CA GLN A 746 -10.42 22.24 -28.79
C GLN A 746 -10.18 21.92 -30.27
N VAL A 747 -11.22 21.98 -31.13
CA VAL A 747 -11.09 21.83 -32.60
C VAL A 747 -10.13 22.86 -33.16
N TRP A 748 -10.18 24.09 -32.66
CA TRP A 748 -9.28 25.17 -33.07
C TRP A 748 -7.83 24.89 -32.68
N LEU A 749 -7.61 24.46 -31.44
CA LEU A 749 -6.27 24.13 -30.90
C LEU A 749 -5.58 22.98 -31.65
N LEU A 750 -6.35 22.09 -32.29
CA LEU A 750 -5.79 21.03 -33.15
C LEU A 750 -5.15 21.53 -34.44
N GLY A 751 -5.33 22.81 -34.80
CA GLY A 751 -4.72 23.41 -35.99
C GLY A 751 -5.25 22.85 -37.32
N TRP A 752 -6.43 22.20 -37.34
CA TRP A 752 -7.02 21.64 -38.55
C TRP A 752 -7.45 22.71 -39.54
N TYR A 753 -7.72 23.91 -39.01
CA TYR A 753 -8.28 25.01 -39.79
C TYR A 753 -7.44 26.28 -39.67
N ASN A 754 -7.39 26.99 -40.77
CA ASN A 754 -6.91 28.37 -40.81
C ASN A 754 -8.03 29.22 -41.40
N ASN A 755 -7.89 30.55 -41.45
CA ASN A 755 -8.94 31.48 -41.88
C ASN A 755 -9.52 31.21 -43.26
N GLU A 756 -8.75 30.56 -44.14
CA GLU A 756 -9.18 30.26 -45.50
C GLU A 756 -9.87 28.88 -45.60
N THR A 757 -9.56 27.95 -44.72
CA THR A 757 -10.01 26.55 -44.82
C THR A 757 -11.14 26.18 -43.87
N ILE A 758 -11.66 27.12 -43.05
CA ILE A 758 -12.76 26.89 -42.11
C ILE A 758 -14.05 26.61 -42.86
N PRO A 759 -14.78 25.48 -42.55
CA PRO A 759 -16.12 25.22 -43.08
C PRO A 759 -17.13 26.31 -42.68
N GLU A 760 -18.05 26.67 -43.55
CA GLU A 760 -19.09 27.66 -43.31
C GLU A 760 -19.96 27.29 -42.08
N ALA A 761 -20.26 26.02 -41.88
CA ALA A 761 -20.99 25.53 -40.72
C ALA A 761 -20.26 25.84 -39.41
N LEU A 762 -18.93 25.66 -39.32
CA LEU A 762 -18.16 25.95 -38.14
C LEU A 762 -18.08 27.47 -37.87
N ARG A 763 -18.01 28.29 -38.94
CA ARG A 763 -18.09 29.76 -38.81
C ARG A 763 -19.42 30.18 -38.21
N GLN A 764 -20.53 29.60 -38.60
CA GLN A 764 -21.87 29.88 -38.07
C GLN A 764 -21.96 29.50 -36.61
N VAL A 765 -21.39 28.35 -36.19
CA VAL A 765 -21.32 27.95 -34.78
C VAL A 765 -20.56 29.00 -33.96
N VAL A 766 -19.38 29.41 -34.40
CA VAL A 766 -18.54 30.41 -33.72
C VAL A 766 -19.27 31.74 -33.62
N ALA A 767 -19.86 32.22 -34.74
CA ALA A 767 -20.57 33.51 -34.79
C ALA A 767 -21.76 33.56 -33.81
N THR A 768 -22.48 32.44 -33.69
CA THR A 768 -23.62 32.34 -32.75
C THR A 768 -23.18 32.26 -31.29
N LEU A 769 -22.11 31.56 -30.98
CA LEU A 769 -21.56 31.46 -29.63
C LEU A 769 -20.96 32.78 -29.13
N LEU A 770 -20.38 33.61 -29.99
CA LEU A 770 -19.89 34.95 -29.64
C LEU A 770 -20.99 35.90 -29.17
N ILE A 771 -22.22 35.68 -29.59
CA ILE A 771 -23.40 36.53 -29.25
C ILE A 771 -24.18 35.87 -28.08
N ALA A 772 -23.74 34.70 -27.61
CA ALA A 772 -24.43 34.02 -26.50
C ALA A 772 -24.47 34.88 -25.23
N PRO A 773 -25.56 34.82 -24.45
CA PRO A 773 -25.76 35.67 -23.26
C PRO A 773 -24.87 35.31 -22.07
N THR A 774 -24.16 34.17 -22.09
CA THR A 774 -23.34 33.66 -21.00
C THR A 774 -21.90 34.19 -21.12
N LEU A 775 -21.41 34.87 -20.09
CA LEU A 775 -20.04 35.42 -20.04
C LEU A 775 -18.96 34.38 -20.26
N THR A 776 -19.11 33.20 -19.64
CA THR A 776 -18.18 32.07 -19.79
C THR A 776 -18.06 31.56 -21.23
N VAL A 777 -19.13 31.54 -21.98
CA VAL A 777 -19.11 31.20 -23.43
C VAL A 777 -18.36 32.25 -24.21
N GLN A 778 -18.58 33.51 -23.91
CA GLN A 778 -17.87 34.61 -24.55
C GLN A 778 -16.36 34.58 -24.24
N GLU A 779 -15.97 34.29 -22.99
CA GLU A 779 -14.57 34.12 -22.60
C GLU A 779 -13.87 33.00 -23.38
N PHE A 780 -14.51 31.83 -23.50
CA PHE A 780 -13.98 30.73 -24.32
C PHE A 780 -13.79 31.12 -25.78
N MET A 781 -14.71 31.92 -26.33
CA MET A 781 -14.65 32.33 -27.73
C MET A 781 -13.68 33.51 -27.97
N GLN A 782 -13.48 34.38 -27.00
CA GLN A 782 -12.54 35.54 -27.09
C GLN A 782 -11.07 35.08 -27.05
N ASN A 783 -10.80 33.93 -26.40
CA ASN A 783 -9.48 33.32 -26.38
C ASN A 783 -9.09 32.64 -27.71
N LEU A 784 -10.01 32.58 -28.68
CA LEU A 784 -9.71 32.19 -30.06
C LEU A 784 -9.22 33.44 -30.81
N ASP A 785 -8.06 33.38 -31.47
CA ASP A 785 -7.47 34.47 -32.25
C ASP A 785 -8.50 35.05 -33.22
N PRO A 786 -8.74 36.39 -33.23
CA PRO A 786 -9.97 37.01 -33.74
C PRO A 786 -10.16 37.25 -35.22
N PRO A 787 -9.48 36.66 -36.24
CA PRO A 787 -9.76 36.98 -37.63
C PRO A 787 -10.88 36.17 -38.28
N ILE A 788 -11.71 35.42 -37.48
CA ILE A 788 -12.77 34.53 -38.04
C ILE A 788 -14.01 35.29 -38.51
N LEU A 789 -14.22 36.54 -38.08
CA LEU A 789 -15.44 37.28 -38.36
C LEU A 789 -15.26 38.23 -39.54
N THR A 790 -15.80 37.87 -40.70
CA THR A 790 -16.17 38.88 -41.73
C THR A 790 -17.48 39.53 -41.33
N HIS A 791 -17.62 40.85 -41.54
CA HIS A 791 -18.70 41.73 -41.08
C HIS A 791 -20.15 41.40 -41.59
N ASP A 792 -20.37 40.33 -42.36
CA ASP A 792 -21.61 40.06 -43.06
C ASP A 792 -22.43 38.84 -42.60
N MET A 793 -22.05 38.18 -41.46
CA MET A 793 -22.79 37.00 -41.00
C MET A 793 -23.90 37.36 -40.00
N GLN A 794 -25.15 36.97 -40.38
CA GLN A 794 -26.28 37.06 -39.47
C GLN A 794 -26.35 35.77 -38.58
N PRO A 795 -26.47 35.92 -37.24
CA PRO A 795 -26.61 34.78 -36.34
C PRO A 795 -27.91 34.03 -36.55
N MET A 796 -27.88 32.72 -36.38
CA MET A 796 -29.10 31.92 -36.41
C MET A 796 -30.07 32.33 -35.31
N PRO A 797 -31.38 32.48 -35.56
CA PRO A 797 -32.35 32.82 -34.53
C PRO A 797 -32.44 31.68 -33.49
N LEU A 798 -32.24 32.00 -32.22
CA LEU A 798 -32.40 31.12 -31.08
C LEU A 798 -33.84 30.61 -31.03
N ASN A 799 -34.07 29.38 -31.50
CA ASN A 799 -35.36 28.72 -31.37
C ASN A 799 -35.53 28.33 -29.89
N LYS A 800 -36.42 29.06 -29.20
CA LYS A 800 -36.86 28.71 -27.84
C LYS A 800 -37.56 27.37 -27.90
N ARG A 801 -36.84 26.28 -27.72
CA ARG A 801 -37.47 25.02 -27.31
C ARG A 801 -38.03 25.23 -25.91
N HIS A 802 -39.35 25.29 -25.84
CA HIS A 802 -40.08 25.42 -24.57
C HIS A 802 -39.59 24.33 -23.58
N SER A 803 -39.20 24.76 -22.39
CA SER A 803 -39.06 23.91 -21.21
C SER A 803 -40.38 23.19 -21.00
N LEU A 804 -40.47 21.97 -21.46
CA LEU A 804 -41.59 21.08 -21.14
C LEU A 804 -41.38 20.60 -19.69
N VAL A 805 -42.37 21.00 -18.91
CA VAL A 805 -42.78 20.54 -17.58
C VAL A 805 -42.60 19.02 -17.46
N PHE A 806 -42.14 18.59 -16.30
CA PHE A 806 -42.07 17.21 -15.85
C PHE A 806 -43.22 16.33 -16.38
N GLY A 807 -42.94 15.48 -17.35
CA GLY A 807 -43.77 14.42 -17.80
C GLY A 807 -43.33 13.07 -17.20
N PRO A 808 -44.20 12.07 -17.18
CA PRO A 808 -44.02 10.82 -16.48
C PRO A 808 -42.84 10.02 -17.02
N ALA A 809 -42.39 9.05 -16.20
CA ALA A 809 -41.23 8.17 -16.36
C ALA A 809 -40.96 7.70 -17.81
N PRO A 810 -39.67 7.50 -18.15
CA PRO A 810 -39.30 7.09 -19.51
C PRO A 810 -39.98 5.77 -19.89
N PRO A 811 -40.35 5.60 -21.17
CA PRO A 811 -40.87 4.31 -21.62
C PRO A 811 -39.80 3.24 -21.36
N THR A 812 -40.24 2.11 -20.86
CA THR A 812 -39.51 0.87 -20.85
C THR A 812 -38.88 0.67 -22.22
N LEU A 813 -37.55 0.60 -22.29
CA LEU A 813 -36.86 0.16 -23.49
C LEU A 813 -37.42 -1.21 -23.88
N ASP A 814 -38.24 -1.25 -24.93
CA ASP A 814 -38.55 -2.49 -25.62
C ASP A 814 -37.23 -3.14 -26.03
N ASN A 815 -37.17 -4.46 -25.80
CA ASN A 815 -36.05 -5.33 -26.14
C ASN A 815 -35.76 -5.33 -27.65
N THR A 816 -35.27 -4.23 -28.19
CA THR A 816 -34.66 -4.23 -29.52
C THR A 816 -33.15 -4.34 -29.32
N ILE A 817 -32.70 -5.57 -29.23
CA ILE A 817 -31.33 -5.97 -29.53
C ILE A 817 -31.04 -5.42 -30.92
N ILE A 818 -30.06 -4.51 -31.01
CA ILE A 818 -29.62 -4.01 -32.34
C ILE A 818 -28.80 -5.16 -32.94
N PRO A 819 -29.27 -5.81 -34.04
CA PRO A 819 -28.48 -6.85 -34.68
C PRO A 819 -27.29 -6.20 -35.39
N MET A 820 -26.12 -6.73 -35.19
CA MET A 820 -24.94 -6.42 -36.01
C MET A 820 -25.24 -6.76 -37.46
N PRO A 821 -24.75 -5.98 -38.40
CA PRO A 821 -24.96 -6.30 -39.82
C PRO A 821 -24.21 -7.60 -40.15
N HIS A 822 -24.97 -8.62 -40.55
CA HIS A 822 -24.44 -9.88 -41.05
C HIS A 822 -23.66 -9.63 -42.33
N SER A 823 -22.45 -10.12 -42.44
CA SER A 823 -21.76 -10.30 -43.70
C SER A 823 -22.49 -11.37 -44.50
N ASP A 824 -23.02 -10.98 -45.68
CA ASP A 824 -23.59 -11.90 -46.66
C ASP A 824 -22.54 -12.94 -47.06
N GLU A 825 -22.67 -14.15 -46.60
CA GLU A 825 -22.11 -15.32 -47.31
C GLU A 825 -23.22 -16.24 -47.77
N SER A 826 -23.20 -16.35 -49.07
CA SER A 826 -23.94 -17.14 -50.02
C SER A 826 -24.52 -18.47 -49.55
N GLU A 827 -25.80 -18.62 -49.93
CA GLU A 827 -26.54 -19.85 -50.08
C GLU A 827 -25.73 -21.03 -50.66
N HIS A 828 -25.73 -22.14 -49.96
CA HIS A 828 -25.83 -23.45 -50.64
C HIS A 828 -26.77 -24.36 -49.82
N SER A 829 -27.89 -24.58 -50.48
CA SER A 829 -28.87 -25.59 -50.22
C SER A 829 -28.29 -27.01 -50.12
N SER A 830 -28.69 -27.76 -49.13
CA SER A 830 -29.05 -29.18 -49.34
C SER A 830 -30.00 -29.68 -48.25
N GLU A 831 -31.06 -30.19 -48.75
CA GLU A 831 -32.18 -30.92 -48.16
C GLU A 831 -31.76 -32.13 -47.34
N VAL A 832 -32.67 -32.54 -46.43
CA VAL A 832 -33.22 -33.87 -46.21
C VAL A 832 -32.89 -34.57 -44.90
N LEU A 833 -33.97 -34.65 -44.11
CA LEU A 833 -34.48 -35.82 -43.34
C LEU A 833 -33.71 -36.40 -42.14
N SER A 834 -34.24 -36.30 -40.99
CA SER A 834 -35.09 -37.15 -40.09
C SER A 834 -34.83 -36.83 -38.64
#